data_f881f5224af476998eb8b50cf52b23cb
#
_entry.id   f881f5224af476998eb8b50cf52b23cb
#
_cell.length_a   1.000
_cell.length_b   1.000
_cell.length_c   1.000
_cell.angle_alpha   90.00
_cell.angle_beta   90.00
_cell.angle_gamma   90.00
#
_symmetry.space_group_name_H-M   'P 1'
#
loop_
_entity.id
_entity.type
_entity.pdbx_description
1 polymer ?
#
loop_
_entity_poly.entity_id
_entity_poly.type
_entity_poly.pdbx_seq_one_letter_code
_entity_poly.pdbx_strand_id
1 'polypeptide(L)'
;MEERDLIPEIDPALGLTEQQVQSRTPAGKPVYSGKSEKEIVLTHCFTFFNLIFVILAVMLIIGGSSPLNMGFLVVAVINTVIGIIQEIRAKRAVERLTLVAERPVAVIRNGTRQEISPEAIVKDDIAEFASGDTLPADGILRSGEMWVDESLLTGEADAVTKTPGDEVKSGSAILSGRGRVQFTAVGGDSFAAQLSREAQKNPGAKKSEMMRSLDRLILFVGIALVPVGIILFYQEFCVLKLGLESSVEGTVAALVGMIPEGLYLLTSIAMAASAVKLSRKKVLVQDMNCIETLARVDVLCVDKTGTITEPDMEVENVVPLSDGNPEYLEAVLTAMYGASEPDNATGRAIHELFDGETDWVCEKRIPFSPETKWSGAVFAGQGAFLVGAPEFILAQRFEEYRDTVDGWAEQGCRVLLAARYDGDPVPGALDPALVAPLALILLSGRIREQAAETFGYFDRQGVTVKVISGDNPHTASLIAARAGIPGADRYIDTSALETDEDFFHAVSENTVFGRVTPEKKRRLVAALQKQGHTVAMTGDGVNDLLAMKQADCSIAFSSGAQAASQLGSLVLLNNDFAAMPGIVAEGRRVINNIQRAATLFLVKNIFSLFLSVISLFTDWPYPLQPMHLTVISALTIGIPSFFLAMEPNYDRVTGHFLRGVLRRAFPGGLTNVFAVLVCQAFMVVFDLPAASIATVCAGILAVVGMMVLFQVCKPFGAFRRIVWGAMLVCLVVVFTCLGELFELRSGTVQTNLLMLTLLLMTPTVFFAIQRLFDWGEKIFRRVFRRETA
;
A
#
# COMPACT_ATOMS: atom_id res chain seq x y z
N MET A 1 19.71 11.57 -43.33
CA MET A 1 19.97 10.11 -43.18
C MET A 1 20.96 10.01 -42.07
N GLU A 2 20.45 10.04 -40.84
CA GLU A 2 21.26 9.85 -39.65
C GLU A 2 21.74 8.41 -39.60
N GLU A 3 23.01 8.21 -39.28
CA GLU A 3 23.63 6.92 -39.02
C GLU A 3 22.84 6.21 -37.91
N ARG A 4 21.93 5.31 -38.31
CA ARG A 4 21.46 4.28 -37.41
C ARG A 4 22.69 3.42 -37.09
N ASP A 5 23.23 3.54 -35.89
CA ASP A 5 24.22 2.60 -35.33
C ASP A 5 23.75 1.19 -35.66
N LEU A 6 24.48 0.49 -36.53
CA LEU A 6 24.17 -0.88 -36.94
C LEU A 6 24.30 -1.75 -35.66
N ILE A 7 23.14 -2.07 -35.08
CA ILE A 7 23.08 -3.01 -33.93
C ILE A 7 23.62 -4.33 -34.48
N PRO A 8 24.69 -4.88 -33.89
CA PRO A 8 25.28 -6.12 -34.36
C PRO A 8 24.23 -7.22 -34.32
N GLU A 9 23.98 -7.89 -35.43
CA GLU A 9 23.04 -9.00 -35.50
C GLU A 9 23.67 -10.22 -34.86
N ILE A 10 23.12 -10.60 -33.68
CA ILE A 10 23.53 -11.77 -32.93
C ILE A 10 22.61 -12.92 -33.35
N ASP A 11 23.19 -14.08 -33.61
CA ASP A 11 22.43 -15.28 -33.95
C ASP A 11 21.49 -15.66 -32.78
N PRO A 12 20.16 -15.63 -32.98
CA PRO A 12 19.18 -15.95 -31.92
C PRO A 12 19.30 -17.38 -31.36
N ALA A 13 19.97 -18.29 -32.07
CA ALA A 13 20.17 -19.66 -31.62
C ALA A 13 21.42 -19.84 -30.77
N LEU A 14 22.47 -19.05 -31.04
CA LEU A 14 23.77 -19.18 -30.35
C LEU A 14 23.90 -18.18 -29.18
N GLY A 15 23.33 -16.97 -29.31
CA GLY A 15 23.51 -15.89 -28.33
C GLY A 15 24.95 -15.43 -28.18
N LEU A 16 25.25 -14.74 -27.06
CA LEU A 16 26.58 -14.23 -26.74
C LEU A 16 27.52 -15.34 -26.23
N THR A 17 28.80 -15.25 -26.59
CA THR A 17 29.85 -16.06 -25.98
C THR A 17 30.26 -15.51 -24.60
N GLU A 18 30.87 -16.32 -23.77
CA GLU A 18 31.29 -15.93 -22.40
C GLU A 18 32.28 -14.76 -22.40
N GLN A 19 33.15 -14.69 -23.38
CA GLN A 19 34.07 -13.56 -23.57
C GLN A 19 33.36 -12.29 -23.94
N GLN A 20 32.32 -12.37 -24.79
CA GLN A 20 31.49 -11.22 -25.17
C GLN A 20 30.67 -10.72 -23.98
N VAL A 21 30.16 -11.61 -23.11
CA VAL A 21 29.45 -11.23 -21.89
C VAL A 21 30.40 -10.49 -20.93
N GLN A 22 31.60 -11.02 -20.70
CA GLN A 22 32.59 -10.38 -19.80
C GLN A 22 33.07 -9.01 -20.28
N SER A 23 33.03 -8.75 -21.58
CA SER A 23 33.42 -7.45 -22.17
C SER A 23 32.32 -6.37 -22.04
N ARG A 24 31.10 -6.74 -21.65
CA ARG A 24 29.95 -5.85 -21.52
C ARG A 24 29.64 -5.53 -20.05
N THR A 25 29.08 -4.36 -19.82
CA THR A 25 28.64 -3.95 -18.48
C THR A 25 27.27 -4.58 -18.17
N PRO A 26 27.14 -5.33 -17.06
CA PRO A 26 25.85 -5.84 -16.63
C PRO A 26 24.83 -4.70 -16.37
N ALA A 27 23.54 -5.02 -16.51
CA ALA A 27 22.44 -4.10 -16.19
C ALA A 27 22.54 -3.50 -14.78
N GLY A 28 23.18 -4.25 -13.87
CA GLY A 28 23.34 -3.85 -12.48
C GLY A 28 22.04 -3.91 -11.70
N LYS A 29 22.08 -3.48 -10.46
CA LYS A 29 20.88 -3.47 -9.63
C LYS A 29 19.81 -2.57 -10.24
N PRO A 30 18.55 -3.03 -10.30
CA PRO A 30 17.45 -2.19 -10.74
C PRO A 30 17.48 -0.88 -9.92
N VAL A 31 17.19 0.23 -10.59
CA VAL A 31 17.08 1.53 -9.92
C VAL A 31 15.81 1.48 -9.08
N TYR A 32 15.91 0.91 -7.87
CA TYR A 32 14.81 0.97 -6.92
C TYR A 32 14.48 2.43 -6.64
N SER A 33 13.20 2.76 -6.67
CA SER A 33 12.67 4.12 -6.43
C SER A 33 12.85 4.61 -4.98
N GLY A 34 13.76 4.01 -4.21
CA GLY A 34 14.02 4.33 -2.81
C GLY A 34 15.22 5.27 -2.63
N LYS A 35 15.15 6.12 -1.62
CA LYS A 35 16.27 6.99 -1.21
C LYS A 35 17.54 6.17 -0.93
N SER A 36 18.70 6.66 -1.32
CA SER A 36 19.98 6.07 -0.94
C SER A 36 20.21 6.18 0.58
N GLU A 37 21.05 5.33 1.17
CA GLU A 37 21.36 5.43 2.62
C GLU A 37 21.92 6.80 2.99
N LYS A 38 22.76 7.39 2.11
CA LYS A 38 23.28 8.76 2.29
C LYS A 38 22.17 9.81 2.26
N GLU A 39 21.22 9.66 1.35
CA GLU A 39 20.08 10.56 1.23
C GLU A 39 19.14 10.43 2.43
N ILE A 40 18.95 9.24 2.98
CA ILE A 40 18.20 9.03 4.23
C ILE A 40 18.87 9.81 5.36
N VAL A 41 20.19 9.65 5.55
CA VAL A 41 20.94 10.36 6.59
C VAL A 41 20.80 11.88 6.41
N LEU A 42 21.02 12.40 5.19
CA LEU A 42 20.90 13.84 4.93
C LEU A 42 19.48 14.36 5.17
N THR A 43 18.47 13.62 4.72
CA THR A 43 17.06 14.03 4.90
C THR A 43 16.66 14.10 6.38
N HIS A 44 17.16 13.19 7.21
CA HIS A 44 16.88 13.19 8.65
C HIS A 44 17.69 14.26 9.42
N CYS A 45 18.95 14.52 9.02
CA CYS A 45 19.79 15.53 9.67
C CYS A 45 19.35 16.95 9.33
N PHE A 46 19.06 17.24 8.05
CA PHE A 46 18.74 18.57 7.55
C PHE A 46 17.23 18.79 7.42
N THR A 47 16.47 18.59 8.51
CA THR A 47 15.08 18.96 8.57
C THR A 47 14.92 20.43 8.95
N PHE A 48 13.82 21.04 8.53
CA PHE A 48 13.46 22.42 8.93
C PHE A 48 13.48 22.59 10.46
N PHE A 49 12.94 21.64 11.22
CA PHE A 49 12.90 21.72 12.68
C PHE A 49 14.27 21.51 13.33
N ASN A 50 15.12 20.62 12.80
CA ASN A 50 16.49 20.48 13.32
C ASN A 50 17.29 21.76 13.15
N LEU A 51 17.12 22.46 12.01
CA LEU A 51 17.75 23.77 11.81
C LEU A 51 17.27 24.79 12.86
N ILE A 52 15.96 24.84 13.13
CA ILE A 52 15.41 25.72 14.16
C ILE A 52 15.98 25.37 15.54
N PHE A 53 16.06 24.08 15.90
CA PHE A 53 16.63 23.68 17.19
C PHE A 53 18.08 24.13 17.34
N VAL A 54 18.89 24.06 16.29
CA VAL A 54 20.25 24.60 16.31
C VAL A 54 20.22 26.11 16.54
N ILE A 55 19.36 26.87 15.87
CA ILE A 55 19.20 28.33 16.06
C ILE A 55 18.80 28.62 17.50
N LEU A 56 17.80 27.92 18.04
CA LEU A 56 17.34 28.11 19.42
C LEU A 56 18.42 27.78 20.45
N ALA A 57 19.23 26.74 20.21
CA ALA A 57 20.36 26.41 21.08
C ALA A 57 21.43 27.51 21.05
N VAL A 58 21.76 28.05 19.87
CA VAL A 58 22.69 29.18 19.76
C VAL A 58 22.16 30.41 20.51
N MET A 59 20.85 30.66 20.41
CA MET A 59 20.22 31.75 21.18
C MET A 59 20.38 31.56 22.70
N LEU A 60 20.17 30.33 23.22
CA LEU A 60 20.38 30.04 24.66
C LEU A 60 21.82 30.22 25.08
N ILE A 61 22.81 29.82 24.25
CA ILE A 61 24.23 30.03 24.53
C ILE A 61 24.58 31.51 24.60
N ILE A 62 24.07 32.31 23.63
CA ILE A 62 24.29 33.76 23.60
C ILE A 62 23.61 34.44 24.80
N GLY A 63 22.44 33.94 25.20
CA GLY A 63 21.68 34.43 26.36
C GLY A 63 22.33 34.09 27.70
N GLY A 64 23.32 33.19 27.74
CA GLY A 64 23.97 32.73 28.97
C GLY A 64 23.15 31.74 29.80
N SER A 65 22.15 31.12 29.19
CA SER A 65 21.24 30.19 29.85
C SER A 65 21.91 28.88 30.26
N SER A 66 21.35 28.21 31.28
CA SER A 66 21.80 26.89 31.74
C SER A 66 21.84 25.83 30.61
N PRO A 67 22.92 25.00 30.56
CA PRO A 67 22.99 23.89 29.58
C PRO A 67 21.81 22.91 29.64
N LEU A 68 21.12 22.80 30.79
CA LEU A 68 19.94 21.98 30.98
C LEU A 68 18.76 22.44 30.08
N ASN A 69 18.67 23.74 29.77
CA ASN A 69 17.67 24.28 28.86
C ASN A 69 17.87 23.83 27.40
N MET A 70 19.02 23.27 27.05
CA MET A 70 19.31 22.65 25.76
C MET A 70 18.92 21.16 25.70
N GLY A 71 18.24 20.61 26.72
CA GLY A 71 17.82 19.21 26.78
C GLY A 71 16.97 18.75 25.58
N PHE A 72 16.24 19.66 24.92
CA PHE A 72 15.52 19.35 23.66
C PHE A 72 16.43 18.94 22.52
N LEU A 73 17.70 19.38 22.47
CA LEU A 73 18.69 18.94 21.47
C LEU A 73 19.01 17.45 21.65
N VAL A 74 19.14 16.99 22.89
CA VAL A 74 19.41 15.57 23.16
C VAL A 74 18.25 14.72 22.62
N VAL A 75 17.00 15.16 22.84
CA VAL A 75 15.81 14.52 22.29
C VAL A 75 15.82 14.54 20.76
N ALA A 76 16.13 15.69 20.15
CA ALA A 76 16.23 15.82 18.70
C ALA A 76 17.31 14.91 18.08
N VAL A 77 18.48 14.82 18.69
CA VAL A 77 19.57 13.94 18.25
C VAL A 77 19.15 12.46 18.36
N ILE A 78 18.60 12.06 19.51
CA ILE A 78 18.11 10.69 19.73
C ILE A 78 17.06 10.34 18.68
N ASN A 79 16.09 11.23 18.45
CA ASN A 79 15.02 11.05 17.45
C ASN A 79 15.61 10.91 16.04
N THR A 80 16.58 11.74 15.67
CA THR A 80 17.25 11.68 14.36
C THR A 80 17.99 10.35 14.17
N VAL A 81 18.76 9.91 15.17
CA VAL A 81 19.51 8.64 15.12
C VAL A 81 18.56 7.44 15.02
N ILE A 82 17.50 7.41 15.84
CA ILE A 82 16.49 6.34 15.79
C ILE A 82 15.81 6.32 14.40
N GLY A 83 15.46 7.49 13.85
CA GLY A 83 14.86 7.60 12.52
C GLY A 83 15.73 7.03 11.42
N ILE A 84 17.01 7.41 11.39
CA ILE A 84 17.99 6.89 10.42
C ILE A 84 18.12 5.37 10.53
N ILE A 85 18.30 4.83 11.73
CA ILE A 85 18.48 3.39 11.94
C ILE A 85 17.23 2.62 11.47
N GLN A 86 16.04 3.11 11.80
CA GLN A 86 14.79 2.45 11.47
C GLN A 86 14.50 2.50 9.96
N GLU A 87 14.70 3.64 9.30
CA GLU A 87 14.46 3.78 7.86
C GLU A 87 15.46 2.92 7.05
N ILE A 88 16.75 2.88 7.45
CA ILE A 88 17.74 1.99 6.82
C ILE A 88 17.39 0.51 7.02
N ARG A 89 16.95 0.11 8.23
CA ARG A 89 16.51 -1.29 8.47
C ARG A 89 15.30 -1.67 7.63
N ALA A 90 14.32 -0.77 7.53
CA ALA A 90 13.13 -0.99 6.71
C ALA A 90 13.50 -1.11 5.23
N LYS A 91 14.32 -0.19 4.71
CA LYS A 91 14.82 -0.23 3.35
C LYS A 91 15.51 -1.57 3.04
N ARG A 92 16.47 -1.99 3.86
CA ARG A 92 17.18 -3.28 3.66
C ARG A 92 16.26 -4.49 3.74
N ALA A 93 15.17 -4.45 4.56
CA ALA A 93 14.21 -5.52 4.64
C ALA A 93 13.35 -5.61 3.35
N VAL A 94 12.93 -4.47 2.81
CA VAL A 94 12.19 -4.40 1.55
C VAL A 94 13.08 -4.85 0.38
N GLU A 95 14.30 -4.33 0.27
CA GLU A 95 15.25 -4.71 -0.79
C GLU A 95 15.51 -6.23 -0.83
N ARG A 96 15.68 -6.88 0.33
CA ARG A 96 15.85 -8.35 0.39
C ARG A 96 14.65 -9.12 -0.16
N LEU A 97 13.42 -8.63 0.06
CA LEU A 97 12.23 -9.30 -0.45
C LEU A 97 12.01 -9.06 -1.93
N THR A 98 12.36 -7.88 -2.43
CA THR A 98 12.26 -7.57 -3.85
C THR A 98 13.16 -8.49 -4.67
N LEU A 99 14.38 -8.74 -4.20
CA LEU A 99 15.30 -9.71 -4.83
C LEU A 99 14.73 -11.14 -4.87
N VAL A 100 13.90 -11.52 -3.90
CA VAL A 100 13.22 -12.85 -3.89
C VAL A 100 12.01 -12.88 -4.83
N ALA A 101 11.40 -11.72 -5.09
CA ALA A 101 10.23 -11.59 -5.96
C ALA A 101 10.58 -11.48 -7.45
N GLU A 102 11.84 -11.15 -7.79
CA GLU A 102 12.29 -11.06 -9.18
C GLU A 102 12.41 -12.44 -9.81
N ARG A 103 11.74 -12.62 -10.97
CA ARG A 103 11.86 -13.85 -11.74
C ARG A 103 13.17 -13.84 -12.53
N PRO A 104 13.88 -14.99 -12.61
CA PRO A 104 15.01 -15.13 -13.49
C PRO A 104 14.58 -15.00 -14.96
N VAL A 105 15.48 -14.48 -15.79
CA VAL A 105 15.27 -14.32 -17.23
C VAL A 105 16.00 -15.42 -17.97
N ALA A 106 15.30 -16.11 -18.87
CA ALA A 106 15.87 -17.15 -19.70
C ALA A 106 16.66 -16.49 -20.86
N VAL A 107 17.97 -16.57 -20.82
CA VAL A 107 18.87 -16.10 -21.88
C VAL A 107 19.54 -17.24 -22.61
N ILE A 108 19.89 -16.98 -23.85
CA ILE A 108 20.68 -17.94 -24.69
C ILE A 108 22.11 -17.42 -24.73
N ARG A 109 23.04 -18.19 -24.18
CA ARG A 109 24.50 -17.91 -24.23
C ARG A 109 25.23 -19.18 -24.62
N ASN A 110 26.18 -19.10 -25.51
CA ASN A 110 26.92 -20.25 -26.08
C ASN A 110 26.01 -21.38 -26.62
N GLY A 111 24.86 -21.02 -27.20
CA GLY A 111 23.87 -21.99 -27.69
C GLY A 111 23.09 -22.74 -26.60
N THR A 112 23.26 -22.37 -25.32
CA THR A 112 22.56 -23.00 -24.20
C THR A 112 21.60 -22.00 -23.52
N ARG A 113 20.39 -22.48 -23.17
CA ARG A 113 19.42 -21.71 -22.38
C ARG A 113 19.88 -21.70 -20.92
N GLN A 114 20.00 -20.51 -20.34
CA GLN A 114 20.42 -20.27 -18.96
C GLN A 114 19.45 -19.31 -18.29
N GLU A 115 19.08 -19.56 -17.05
CA GLU A 115 18.32 -18.63 -16.24
C GLU A 115 19.25 -17.72 -15.45
N ILE A 116 19.15 -16.43 -15.67
CA ILE A 116 19.98 -15.42 -14.99
C ILE A 116 19.13 -14.38 -14.28
N SER A 117 19.69 -13.76 -13.23
CA SER A 117 19.06 -12.60 -12.61
C SER A 117 18.97 -11.43 -13.59
N PRO A 118 17.88 -10.62 -13.58
CA PRO A 118 17.78 -9.39 -14.37
C PRO A 118 18.99 -8.46 -14.23
N GLU A 119 19.65 -8.47 -13.06
CA GLU A 119 20.86 -7.69 -12.80
C GLU A 119 22.07 -8.13 -13.64
N ALA A 120 22.10 -9.40 -14.05
CA ALA A 120 23.20 -9.99 -14.81
C ALA A 120 23.01 -9.92 -16.34
N ILE A 121 21.90 -9.33 -16.81
CA ILE A 121 21.65 -9.08 -18.23
C ILE A 121 22.68 -8.07 -18.76
N VAL A 122 23.20 -8.33 -19.96
CA VAL A 122 24.09 -7.40 -20.67
C VAL A 122 23.46 -6.96 -22.00
N LYS A 123 23.92 -5.83 -22.53
CA LYS A 123 23.52 -5.38 -23.88
C LYS A 123 23.86 -6.48 -24.90
N ASP A 124 22.97 -6.69 -25.86
CA ASP A 124 23.00 -7.70 -26.90
C ASP A 124 22.74 -9.16 -26.43
N ASP A 125 22.37 -9.42 -25.16
CA ASP A 125 21.88 -10.71 -24.76
C ASP A 125 20.63 -11.09 -25.54
N ILE A 126 20.52 -12.36 -25.91
CA ILE A 126 19.30 -12.95 -26.48
C ILE A 126 18.51 -13.59 -25.35
N ALA A 127 17.29 -13.11 -25.11
CA ALA A 127 16.41 -13.69 -24.10
C ALA A 127 15.14 -14.26 -24.74
N GLU A 128 14.65 -15.36 -24.18
CA GLU A 128 13.44 -16.03 -24.61
C GLU A 128 12.27 -15.67 -23.69
N PHE A 129 11.15 -15.26 -24.30
CA PHE A 129 9.96 -14.82 -23.60
C PHE A 129 8.72 -15.53 -24.10
N ALA A 130 7.74 -15.70 -23.21
CA ALA A 130 6.46 -16.32 -23.48
C ALA A 130 5.30 -15.50 -22.88
N SER A 131 4.08 -15.91 -23.13
CA SER A 131 2.88 -15.32 -22.56
C SER A 131 2.95 -15.21 -21.03
N GLY A 132 2.62 -14.03 -20.49
CA GLY A 132 2.67 -13.73 -19.06
C GLY A 132 4.00 -13.13 -18.56
N ASP A 133 5.06 -13.15 -19.40
CA ASP A 133 6.34 -12.51 -19.07
C ASP A 133 6.28 -10.99 -19.28
N THR A 134 7.19 -10.29 -18.61
CA THR A 134 7.43 -8.85 -18.82
C THR A 134 8.85 -8.64 -19.31
N LEU A 135 9.02 -7.75 -20.26
CA LEU A 135 10.33 -7.39 -20.82
C LEU A 135 11.15 -6.57 -19.81
N PRO A 136 12.28 -7.08 -19.32
CA PRO A 136 13.11 -6.40 -18.33
C PRO A 136 13.99 -5.28 -18.93
N ALA A 137 14.17 -5.27 -20.24
CA ALA A 137 15.04 -4.36 -20.99
C ALA A 137 14.44 -4.06 -22.37
N ASP A 138 14.88 -2.97 -23.01
CA ASP A 138 14.48 -2.66 -24.38
C ASP A 138 15.21 -3.55 -25.36
N GLY A 139 14.55 -3.94 -26.44
CA GLY A 139 15.16 -4.86 -27.40
C GLY A 139 14.51 -4.84 -28.76
N ILE A 140 14.99 -5.75 -29.62
CA ILE A 140 14.43 -6.03 -30.94
C ILE A 140 14.06 -7.51 -30.99
N LEU A 141 12.84 -7.79 -31.42
CA LEU A 141 12.40 -9.16 -31.64
C LEU A 141 13.19 -9.76 -32.83
N ARG A 142 13.90 -10.87 -32.59
CA ARG A 142 14.72 -11.53 -33.61
C ARG A 142 14.07 -12.78 -34.20
N SER A 143 13.24 -13.45 -33.42
CA SER A 143 12.49 -14.62 -33.91
C SER A 143 11.22 -14.82 -33.12
N GLY A 144 10.21 -15.44 -33.74
CA GLY A 144 8.90 -15.66 -33.17
C GLY A 144 7.92 -14.52 -33.44
N GLU A 145 6.74 -14.60 -32.85
CA GLU A 145 5.68 -13.61 -32.92
C GLU A 145 5.08 -13.42 -31.52
N MET A 146 4.89 -12.17 -31.10
CA MET A 146 4.40 -11.84 -29.77
C MET A 146 3.34 -10.73 -29.87
N TRP A 147 2.28 -10.90 -29.08
CA TRP A 147 1.30 -9.85 -28.79
C TRP A 147 1.67 -9.19 -27.50
N VAL A 148 1.97 -7.90 -27.56
CA VAL A 148 2.58 -7.15 -26.48
C VAL A 148 1.66 -6.03 -26.04
N ASP A 149 1.41 -5.91 -24.73
CA ASP A 149 0.71 -4.79 -24.13
C ASP A 149 1.72 -3.70 -23.76
N GLU A 150 1.66 -2.58 -24.47
CA GLU A 150 2.45 -1.38 -24.20
C GLU A 150 1.65 -0.30 -23.45
N SER A 151 0.44 -0.58 -22.97
CA SER A 151 -0.47 0.39 -22.34
C SER A 151 0.12 1.11 -21.12
N LEU A 152 0.98 0.42 -20.38
CA LEU A 152 1.71 1.01 -19.25
C LEU A 152 2.70 2.11 -19.67
N LEU A 153 3.15 2.08 -20.92
CA LEU A 153 4.16 2.96 -21.48
C LEU A 153 3.55 4.06 -22.35
N THR A 154 2.58 3.70 -23.18
CA THR A 154 1.95 4.58 -24.17
C THR A 154 0.64 5.19 -23.69
N GLY A 155 -0.03 4.53 -22.75
CA GLY A 155 -1.39 4.88 -22.30
C GLY A 155 -2.50 4.38 -23.23
N GLU A 156 -2.16 3.72 -24.35
CA GLU A 156 -3.11 3.13 -25.29
C GLU A 156 -3.33 1.65 -24.94
N ALA A 157 -4.60 1.25 -24.84
CA ALA A 157 -5.00 -0.07 -24.31
C ALA A 157 -4.94 -1.20 -25.35
N ASP A 158 -4.54 -0.93 -26.58
CA ASP A 158 -4.56 -1.93 -27.65
C ASP A 158 -3.26 -2.74 -27.66
N ALA A 159 -3.41 -4.07 -27.69
CA ALA A 159 -2.29 -4.98 -27.87
C ALA A 159 -1.66 -4.82 -29.26
N VAL A 160 -0.34 -4.74 -29.30
CA VAL A 160 0.43 -4.57 -30.55
C VAL A 160 1.09 -5.89 -30.91
N THR A 161 0.85 -6.37 -32.16
CA THR A 161 1.58 -7.53 -32.68
C THR A 161 3.00 -7.11 -33.03
N LYS A 162 3.98 -7.85 -32.53
CA LYS A 162 5.40 -7.68 -32.82
C LYS A 162 5.91 -8.87 -33.62
N THR A 163 6.59 -8.56 -34.71
CA THR A 163 7.22 -9.49 -35.65
C THR A 163 8.74 -9.30 -35.66
N PRO A 164 9.53 -10.24 -36.20
CA PRO A 164 10.98 -10.11 -36.26
C PRO A 164 11.41 -8.81 -36.93
N GLY A 165 12.24 -8.04 -36.22
CA GLY A 165 12.69 -6.69 -36.60
C GLY A 165 12.00 -5.54 -35.85
N ASP A 166 10.87 -5.81 -35.16
CA ASP A 166 10.18 -4.79 -34.38
C ASP A 166 10.87 -4.50 -33.04
N GLU A 167 10.83 -3.24 -32.66
CA GLU A 167 11.29 -2.81 -31.34
C GLU A 167 10.28 -3.18 -30.25
N VAL A 168 10.80 -3.67 -29.10
CA VAL A 168 10.05 -3.94 -27.90
C VAL A 168 10.64 -3.17 -26.73
N LYS A 169 9.80 -2.65 -25.84
CA LYS A 169 10.19 -1.78 -24.75
C LYS A 169 10.14 -2.49 -23.41
N SER A 170 11.07 -2.16 -22.54
CA SER A 170 11.06 -2.62 -21.14
C SER A 170 9.77 -2.21 -20.43
N GLY A 171 9.25 -3.11 -19.59
CA GLY A 171 7.98 -2.91 -18.89
C GLY A 171 6.73 -3.32 -19.67
N SER A 172 6.85 -3.68 -20.95
CA SER A 172 5.76 -4.24 -21.74
C SER A 172 5.49 -5.69 -21.34
N ALA A 173 4.20 -6.07 -21.25
CA ALA A 173 3.77 -7.41 -20.93
C ALA A 173 3.43 -8.21 -22.19
N ILE A 174 3.82 -9.48 -22.22
CA ILE A 174 3.52 -10.39 -23.33
C ILE A 174 2.18 -11.08 -23.07
N LEU A 175 1.17 -10.74 -23.88
CA LEU A 175 -0.18 -11.28 -23.76
C LEU A 175 -0.26 -12.71 -24.32
N SER A 176 0.38 -12.93 -25.46
CA SER A 176 0.38 -14.23 -26.13
C SER A 176 1.58 -14.36 -27.08
N GLY A 177 1.89 -15.60 -27.47
CA GLY A 177 3.01 -15.89 -28.36
C GLY A 177 4.32 -16.19 -27.63
N ARG A 178 5.36 -16.46 -28.41
CA ARG A 178 6.74 -16.67 -27.96
C ARG A 178 7.69 -15.96 -28.90
N GLY A 179 8.79 -15.46 -28.33
CA GLY A 179 9.81 -14.83 -29.15
C GLY A 179 11.16 -14.72 -28.46
N ARG A 180 12.20 -14.50 -29.28
CA ARG A 180 13.55 -14.22 -28.82
C ARG A 180 13.88 -12.77 -29.09
N VAL A 181 14.25 -12.06 -28.05
CA VAL A 181 14.53 -10.63 -28.05
C VAL A 181 16.03 -10.41 -27.84
N GLN A 182 16.65 -9.61 -28.69
CA GLN A 182 17.99 -9.07 -28.46
C GLN A 182 17.89 -7.75 -27.71
N PHE A 183 18.51 -7.62 -26.56
CA PHE A 183 18.47 -6.41 -25.77
C PHE A 183 19.34 -5.30 -26.35
N THR A 184 18.78 -4.12 -26.52
CA THR A 184 19.47 -2.93 -27.04
C THR A 184 19.84 -1.92 -25.95
N ALA A 185 18.97 -1.78 -24.92
CA ALA A 185 19.23 -0.93 -23.76
C ALA A 185 18.86 -1.67 -22.47
N VAL A 186 19.79 -1.73 -21.50
CA VAL A 186 19.66 -2.51 -20.28
C VAL A 186 19.80 -1.64 -19.04
N GLY A 187 19.23 -2.08 -17.92
CA GLY A 187 19.36 -1.40 -16.63
C GLY A 187 18.86 0.04 -16.65
N GLY A 188 19.72 0.96 -16.23
CA GLY A 188 19.38 2.39 -16.14
C GLY A 188 19.08 3.09 -17.46
N ASP A 189 19.49 2.51 -18.58
CA ASP A 189 19.30 3.09 -19.92
C ASP A 189 18.02 2.61 -20.58
N SER A 190 17.30 1.66 -19.98
CA SER A 190 16.03 1.14 -20.48
C SER A 190 14.92 2.20 -20.37
N PHE A 191 13.93 2.10 -21.26
CA PHE A 191 12.78 3.02 -21.33
C PHE A 191 12.01 3.10 -20.02
N ALA A 192 11.72 1.95 -19.37
CA ALA A 192 11.05 1.91 -18.09
C ALA A 192 11.85 2.62 -16.98
N ALA A 193 13.18 2.49 -16.98
CA ALA A 193 14.04 3.17 -16.03
C ALA A 193 14.08 4.69 -16.28
N GLN A 194 14.08 5.12 -17.53
CA GLN A 194 14.01 6.54 -17.90
C GLN A 194 12.66 7.15 -17.50
N LEU A 195 11.55 6.47 -17.80
CA LEU A 195 10.20 6.88 -17.41
C LEU A 195 10.05 6.98 -15.90
N SER A 196 10.61 6.01 -15.16
CA SER A 196 10.63 6.03 -13.70
C SER A 196 11.40 7.22 -13.14
N ARG A 197 12.54 7.59 -13.72
CA ARG A 197 13.31 8.79 -13.34
C ARG A 197 12.55 10.09 -13.63
N GLU A 198 11.80 10.15 -14.72
CA GLU A 198 10.97 11.32 -15.05
C GLU A 198 9.78 11.43 -14.11
N ALA A 199 9.12 10.31 -13.79
CA ALA A 199 8.04 10.25 -12.80
C ALA A 199 8.51 10.66 -11.39
N GLN A 200 9.77 10.34 -11.02
CA GLN A 200 10.36 10.78 -9.75
C GLN A 200 10.61 12.30 -9.69
N LYS A 201 10.90 12.96 -10.82
CA LYS A 201 11.05 14.42 -10.87
C LYS A 201 9.73 15.17 -10.67
N ASN A 202 8.61 14.51 -10.95
CA ASN A 202 7.26 15.02 -10.69
C ASN A 202 6.63 14.19 -9.57
N PRO A 203 6.73 14.60 -8.30
CA PRO A 203 6.17 13.86 -7.17
C PRO A 203 4.64 13.93 -7.16
N GLY A 204 4.01 13.27 -8.12
CA GLY A 204 2.56 13.07 -8.20
C GLY A 204 2.07 11.84 -7.42
N ALA A 205 2.93 11.13 -6.69
CA ALA A 205 2.50 10.05 -5.82
C ALA A 205 1.46 10.58 -4.82
N LYS A 206 0.23 10.09 -4.90
CA LYS A 206 -0.86 10.48 -4.00
C LYS A 206 -0.45 10.16 -2.56
N LYS A 207 0.03 11.17 -1.82
CA LYS A 207 0.30 11.01 -0.38
C LYS A 207 -0.99 10.57 0.31
N SER A 208 -0.87 9.71 1.29
CA SER A 208 -1.99 9.26 2.12
C SER A 208 -2.68 10.43 2.83
N GLU A 209 -3.93 10.25 3.29
CA GLU A 209 -4.68 11.30 3.99
C GLU A 209 -3.96 11.74 5.27
N MET A 210 -3.42 10.78 6.01
CA MET A 210 -2.68 11.04 7.25
C MET A 210 -1.42 11.86 6.97
N MET A 211 -0.61 11.45 5.98
CA MET A 211 0.62 12.16 5.63
C MET A 211 0.32 13.58 5.12
N ARG A 212 -0.71 13.78 4.29
CA ARG A 212 -1.14 15.12 3.86
C ARG A 212 -1.60 15.99 5.03
N SER A 213 -2.27 15.39 6.01
CA SER A 213 -2.74 16.09 7.21
C SER A 213 -1.58 16.49 8.11
N LEU A 214 -0.58 15.63 8.26
CA LEU A 214 0.65 15.93 9.00
C LEU A 214 1.48 17.02 8.31
N ASP A 215 1.66 16.93 6.99
CA ASP A 215 2.37 17.96 6.23
C ASP A 215 1.73 19.35 6.37
N ARG A 216 0.39 19.43 6.31
CA ARG A 216 -0.34 20.69 6.53
C ARG A 216 -0.16 21.23 7.95
N LEU A 217 -0.19 20.34 8.95
CA LEU A 217 0.04 20.72 10.34
C LEU A 217 1.45 21.27 10.54
N ILE A 218 2.46 20.56 10.00
CA ILE A 218 3.87 20.97 10.06
C ILE A 218 4.07 22.33 9.38
N LEU A 219 3.48 22.51 8.20
CA LEU A 219 3.55 23.76 7.45
C LEU A 219 2.91 24.92 8.25
N PHE A 220 1.72 24.69 8.82
CA PHE A 220 1.04 25.70 9.64
C PHE A 220 1.88 26.12 10.86
N VAL A 221 2.42 25.13 11.61
CA VAL A 221 3.29 25.38 12.75
C VAL A 221 4.55 26.10 12.31
N GLY A 222 5.19 25.67 11.21
CA GLY A 222 6.41 26.27 10.68
C GLY A 222 6.24 27.75 10.29
N ILE A 223 5.09 28.08 9.66
CA ILE A 223 4.77 29.47 9.31
C ILE A 223 4.49 30.31 10.57
N ALA A 224 3.77 29.76 11.55
CA ALA A 224 3.42 30.49 12.77
C ALA A 224 4.62 30.73 13.71
N LEU A 225 5.58 29.79 13.70
CA LEU A 225 6.70 29.77 14.65
C LEU A 225 7.60 31.00 14.54
N VAL A 226 7.94 31.43 13.32
CA VAL A 226 8.87 32.55 13.08
C VAL A 226 8.28 33.88 13.57
N PRO A 227 7.08 34.33 13.14
CA PRO A 227 6.53 35.58 13.61
C PRO A 227 6.24 35.58 15.12
N VAL A 228 5.71 34.48 15.67
CA VAL A 228 5.46 34.37 17.11
C VAL A 228 6.76 34.51 17.90
N GLY A 229 7.83 33.81 17.47
CA GLY A 229 9.13 33.89 18.13
C GLY A 229 9.72 35.30 18.12
N ILE A 230 9.69 36.01 16.98
CA ILE A 230 10.22 37.36 16.86
C ILE A 230 9.42 38.34 17.75
N ILE A 231 8.10 38.27 17.70
CA ILE A 231 7.25 39.21 18.44
C ILE A 231 7.34 38.92 19.95
N LEU A 232 7.37 37.63 20.36
CA LEU A 232 7.49 37.25 21.77
C LEU A 232 8.83 37.70 22.36
N PHE A 233 9.94 37.46 21.63
CA PHE A 233 11.26 37.92 22.06
C PHE A 233 11.31 39.45 22.17
N TYR A 234 10.75 40.18 21.18
CA TYR A 234 10.66 41.66 21.24
C TYR A 234 9.85 42.10 22.44
N GLN A 235 8.73 41.51 22.74
CA GLN A 235 7.90 41.80 23.88
C GLN A 235 8.63 41.58 25.20
N GLU A 236 9.24 40.41 25.43
CA GLU A 236 9.92 40.07 26.66
C GLU A 236 11.17 40.95 26.89
N PHE A 237 11.96 41.17 25.82
CA PHE A 237 13.20 41.92 25.93
C PHE A 237 13.02 43.46 25.93
N CYS A 238 12.18 43.97 24.99
CA CYS A 238 12.05 45.42 24.79
C CYS A 238 10.90 46.03 25.61
N VAL A 239 9.75 45.34 25.72
CA VAL A 239 8.55 45.89 26.38
C VAL A 239 8.57 45.57 27.87
N LEU A 240 8.73 44.30 28.23
CA LEU A 240 8.78 43.86 29.64
C LEU A 240 10.14 44.11 30.30
N LYS A 241 11.16 44.39 29.48
CA LYS A 241 12.54 44.63 29.90
C LYS A 241 13.10 43.53 30.81
N LEU A 242 12.74 42.32 30.57
CA LEU A 242 13.38 41.17 31.19
C LEU A 242 14.82 41.06 30.68
N GLY A 243 15.74 40.56 31.48
CA GLY A 243 17.13 40.36 31.04
C GLY A 243 17.21 39.46 29.78
N LEU A 244 18.33 39.55 29.06
CA LEU A 244 18.52 38.77 27.83
C LEU A 244 18.31 37.26 28.06
N GLU A 245 18.85 36.72 29.15
CA GLU A 245 18.72 35.31 29.54
C GLU A 245 17.25 34.91 29.66
N SER A 246 16.47 35.60 30.49
CA SER A 246 15.06 35.29 30.72
C SER A 246 14.21 35.43 29.46
N SER A 247 14.47 36.44 28.62
CA SER A 247 13.73 36.65 27.35
C SER A 247 14.02 35.58 26.34
N VAL A 248 15.27 35.08 26.28
CA VAL A 248 15.64 33.99 25.39
C VAL A 248 15.02 32.68 25.88
N GLU A 249 15.09 32.41 27.20
CA GLU A 249 14.50 31.17 27.78
C GLU A 249 12.99 31.08 27.55
N GLY A 250 12.24 32.17 27.82
CA GLY A 250 10.81 32.22 27.60
C GLY A 250 10.43 32.00 26.11
N THR A 251 11.13 32.74 25.24
CA THR A 251 10.92 32.57 23.78
C THR A 251 11.23 31.16 23.31
N VAL A 252 12.38 30.59 23.71
CA VAL A 252 12.78 29.26 23.32
C VAL A 252 11.82 28.20 23.88
N ALA A 253 11.36 28.35 25.13
CA ALA A 253 10.36 27.46 25.71
C ALA A 253 9.06 27.47 24.90
N ALA A 254 8.56 28.65 24.55
CA ALA A 254 7.36 28.79 23.72
C ALA A 254 7.51 28.09 22.37
N LEU A 255 8.62 28.31 21.67
CA LEU A 255 8.87 27.77 20.34
C LEU A 255 9.09 26.24 20.36
N VAL A 256 9.88 25.72 21.29
CA VAL A 256 10.09 24.27 21.49
C VAL A 256 8.75 23.58 21.83
N GLY A 257 7.90 24.27 22.60
CA GLY A 257 6.55 23.78 22.89
C GLY A 257 5.66 23.65 21.65
N MET A 258 5.81 24.53 20.66
CA MET A 258 5.01 24.52 19.42
C MET A 258 5.45 23.44 18.43
N ILE A 259 6.70 22.97 18.46
CA ILE A 259 7.24 22.01 17.48
C ILE A 259 6.78 20.57 17.78
N PRO A 260 6.12 19.87 16.84
CA PRO A 260 5.71 18.47 16.98
C PRO A 260 6.87 17.50 16.68
N GLU A 261 7.97 17.55 17.43
CA GLU A 261 9.25 16.89 17.17
C GLU A 261 9.15 15.40 16.84
N GLY A 262 8.40 14.64 17.65
CA GLY A 262 8.37 13.19 17.56
C GLY A 262 7.27 12.63 16.63
N LEU A 263 6.34 13.45 16.17
CA LEU A 263 5.15 12.93 15.50
C LEU A 263 5.46 12.36 14.10
N TYR A 264 6.25 13.08 13.31
CA TYR A 264 6.66 12.62 11.98
C TYR A 264 7.55 11.37 12.07
N LEU A 265 8.53 11.41 12.99
CA LEU A 265 9.42 10.29 13.25
C LEU A 265 8.64 9.04 13.67
N LEU A 266 7.72 9.17 14.65
CA LEU A 266 6.93 8.05 15.14
C LEU A 266 6.06 7.44 14.04
N THR A 267 5.52 8.27 13.15
CA THR A 267 4.74 7.83 11.99
C THR A 267 5.61 7.01 11.04
N SER A 268 6.78 7.52 10.69
CA SER A 268 7.74 6.82 9.83
C SER A 268 8.19 5.48 10.45
N ILE A 269 8.54 5.49 11.74
CA ILE A 269 8.92 4.27 12.47
C ILE A 269 7.79 3.24 12.48
N ALA A 270 6.56 3.67 12.76
CA ALA A 270 5.41 2.76 12.84
C ALA A 270 5.12 2.11 11.50
N MET A 271 5.19 2.87 10.38
CA MET A 271 5.01 2.35 9.03
C MET A 271 6.15 1.42 8.63
N ALA A 272 7.40 1.78 8.90
CA ALA A 272 8.57 0.96 8.63
C ALA A 272 8.54 -0.37 9.41
N ALA A 273 8.21 -0.33 10.70
CA ALA A 273 8.07 -1.53 11.52
C ALA A 273 6.94 -2.45 11.01
N SER A 274 5.86 -1.86 10.50
CA SER A 274 4.75 -2.59 9.90
C SER A 274 5.17 -3.28 8.60
N ALA A 275 5.90 -2.60 7.73
CA ALA A 275 6.43 -3.19 6.51
C ALA A 275 7.35 -4.38 6.82
N VAL A 276 8.25 -4.26 7.81
CA VAL A 276 9.09 -5.38 8.28
C VAL A 276 8.25 -6.54 8.83
N LYS A 277 7.17 -6.25 9.55
CA LYS A 277 6.28 -7.30 10.08
C LYS A 277 5.51 -8.02 8.98
N LEU A 278 5.02 -7.28 7.97
CA LEU A 278 4.36 -7.84 6.79
C LEU A 278 5.33 -8.66 5.94
N SER A 279 6.57 -8.19 5.80
CA SER A 279 7.65 -8.90 5.13
C SER A 279 7.89 -10.30 5.70
N ARG A 280 7.86 -10.45 7.03
CA ARG A 280 7.97 -11.76 7.71
C ARG A 280 6.80 -12.70 7.37
N LYS A 281 5.65 -12.14 7.00
CA LYS A 281 4.49 -12.88 6.51
C LYS A 281 4.49 -13.10 4.98
N LYS A 282 5.65 -12.90 4.33
CA LYS A 282 5.78 -13.02 2.88
C LYS A 282 4.88 -12.04 2.09
N VAL A 283 4.65 -10.87 2.64
CA VAL A 283 3.97 -9.75 1.97
C VAL A 283 4.99 -8.65 1.69
N LEU A 284 5.25 -8.39 0.42
CA LEU A 284 6.13 -7.30 -0.03
C LEU A 284 5.31 -6.01 -0.10
N VAL A 285 5.75 -4.99 0.63
CA VAL A 285 5.15 -3.65 0.60
C VAL A 285 6.01 -2.77 -0.30
N GLN A 286 5.49 -2.39 -1.47
CA GLN A 286 6.17 -1.51 -2.42
C GLN A 286 5.85 -0.03 -2.15
N ASP A 287 4.60 0.27 -1.77
CA ASP A 287 4.18 1.61 -1.34
C ASP A 287 3.77 1.61 0.15
N MET A 288 4.53 2.33 0.97
CA MET A 288 4.23 2.47 2.40
C MET A 288 2.87 3.12 2.66
N ASN A 289 2.40 4.01 1.77
CA ASN A 289 1.11 4.67 1.92
C ASN A 289 -0.06 3.67 1.82
N CYS A 290 0.14 2.56 1.13
CA CYS A 290 -0.86 1.51 0.99
C CYS A 290 -1.26 0.91 2.35
N ILE A 291 -0.34 0.83 3.32
CA ILE A 291 -0.63 0.33 4.69
C ILE A 291 -1.72 1.20 5.35
N GLU A 292 -1.65 2.53 5.17
CA GLU A 292 -2.69 3.42 5.66
C GLU A 292 -3.98 3.27 4.87
N THR A 293 -3.88 3.29 3.55
CA THR A 293 -5.04 3.21 2.66
C THR A 293 -5.83 1.93 2.91
N LEU A 294 -5.15 0.80 3.04
CA LEU A 294 -5.78 -0.49 3.29
C LEU A 294 -6.54 -0.56 4.62
N ALA A 295 -6.07 0.14 5.65
CA ALA A 295 -6.79 0.23 6.93
C ALA A 295 -8.12 1.00 6.82
N ARG A 296 -8.27 1.83 5.80
CA ARG A 296 -9.45 2.66 5.51
C ARG A 296 -10.33 2.09 4.42
N VAL A 297 -9.87 1.06 3.71
CA VAL A 297 -10.63 0.41 2.64
C VAL A 297 -12.00 0.00 3.17
N ASP A 298 -13.03 0.38 2.44
CA ASP A 298 -14.42 0.01 2.66
C ASP A 298 -15.03 -0.77 1.48
N VAL A 299 -14.35 -0.78 0.32
CA VAL A 299 -14.67 -1.63 -0.82
C VAL A 299 -13.44 -2.38 -1.30
N LEU A 300 -13.55 -3.71 -1.36
CA LEU A 300 -12.53 -4.60 -1.93
C LEU A 300 -13.04 -5.16 -3.25
N CYS A 301 -12.46 -4.73 -4.36
CA CYS A 301 -12.68 -5.31 -5.67
C CYS A 301 -11.75 -6.49 -5.87
N VAL A 302 -12.31 -7.65 -6.20
CA VAL A 302 -11.56 -8.89 -6.42
C VAL A 302 -11.81 -9.39 -7.83
N ASP A 303 -10.72 -9.79 -8.52
CA ASP A 303 -10.89 -10.61 -9.72
C ASP A 303 -11.25 -12.05 -9.31
N LYS A 304 -11.99 -12.76 -10.16
CA LYS A 304 -12.37 -14.15 -9.91
C LYS A 304 -11.14 -15.06 -9.89
N THR A 305 -10.40 -15.03 -11.02
CA THR A 305 -9.29 -15.94 -11.29
C THR A 305 -8.06 -15.55 -10.47
N GLY A 306 -7.34 -16.52 -9.92
CA GLY A 306 -6.15 -16.26 -9.11
C GLY A 306 -6.42 -15.65 -7.73
N THR A 307 -7.59 -15.02 -7.49
CA THR A 307 -7.98 -14.42 -6.20
C THR A 307 -8.99 -15.28 -5.44
N ILE A 308 -10.20 -15.47 -5.99
CA ILE A 308 -11.25 -16.34 -5.39
C ILE A 308 -10.89 -17.79 -5.63
N THR A 309 -10.45 -18.08 -6.86
CA THR A 309 -9.98 -19.40 -7.26
C THR A 309 -8.44 -19.47 -7.23
N GLU A 310 -7.91 -20.67 -7.19
CA GLU A 310 -6.50 -20.93 -7.46
C GLU A 310 -6.18 -20.57 -8.92
N PRO A 311 -4.92 -20.24 -9.26
CA PRO A 311 -4.54 -19.92 -10.64
C PRO A 311 -4.62 -21.13 -11.56
N ASP A 312 -4.52 -22.33 -11.00
CA ASP A 312 -4.63 -23.57 -11.72
C ASP A 312 -6.09 -24.01 -11.85
N MET A 313 -6.38 -24.65 -12.97
CA MET A 313 -7.68 -25.26 -13.25
C MET A 313 -7.59 -26.76 -12.98
N GLU A 314 -8.72 -27.39 -12.71
CA GLU A 314 -8.82 -28.85 -12.65
C GLU A 314 -9.92 -29.32 -13.61
N VAL A 315 -9.74 -30.52 -14.14
CA VAL A 315 -10.77 -31.17 -14.94
C VAL A 315 -11.75 -31.84 -13.97
N GLU A 316 -12.98 -31.30 -13.89
CA GLU A 316 -14.01 -31.89 -13.03
C GLU A 316 -14.60 -33.16 -13.60
N ASN A 317 -14.81 -33.17 -14.94
CA ASN A 317 -15.39 -34.32 -15.61
C ASN A 317 -15.09 -34.28 -17.12
N VAL A 318 -15.14 -35.45 -17.76
CA VAL A 318 -15.12 -35.58 -19.21
C VAL A 318 -16.40 -36.29 -19.61
N VAL A 319 -17.28 -35.59 -20.33
CA VAL A 319 -18.62 -36.09 -20.73
C VAL A 319 -18.57 -36.54 -22.18
N PRO A 320 -18.65 -37.84 -22.46
CA PRO A 320 -18.69 -38.35 -23.84
C PRO A 320 -19.95 -37.88 -24.58
N LEU A 321 -19.80 -37.45 -25.84
CA LEU A 321 -20.90 -37.02 -26.72
C LEU A 321 -21.31 -38.07 -27.73
N SER A 322 -20.50 -39.11 -27.92
CA SER A 322 -20.76 -40.22 -28.80
C SER A 322 -20.67 -41.53 -28.02
N ASP A 323 -21.27 -42.61 -28.54
CA ASP A 323 -21.16 -43.97 -27.98
C ASP A 323 -19.71 -44.53 -28.05
N GLY A 324 -18.73 -43.63 -28.08
CA GLY A 324 -17.30 -43.95 -28.17
C GLY A 324 -16.78 -44.66 -26.91
N ASN A 325 -15.91 -45.65 -27.13
CA ASN A 325 -15.22 -46.35 -26.07
C ASN A 325 -14.43 -45.32 -25.18
N PRO A 326 -14.66 -45.28 -23.86
CA PRO A 326 -13.89 -44.40 -22.93
C PRO A 326 -12.38 -44.54 -23.06
N GLU A 327 -11.88 -45.76 -23.34
CA GLU A 327 -10.46 -46.05 -23.57
C GLU A 327 -9.91 -45.31 -24.82
N TYR A 328 -10.73 -45.19 -25.89
CA TYR A 328 -10.35 -44.42 -27.08
C TYR A 328 -10.25 -42.92 -26.79
N LEU A 329 -11.17 -42.36 -26.03
CA LEU A 329 -11.15 -40.97 -25.64
C LEU A 329 -9.95 -40.64 -24.75
N GLU A 330 -9.64 -41.52 -23.80
CA GLU A 330 -8.46 -41.42 -22.97
C GLU A 330 -7.18 -41.48 -23.83
N ALA A 331 -7.08 -42.43 -24.80
CA ALA A 331 -5.96 -42.51 -25.70
C ALA A 331 -5.77 -41.24 -26.56
N VAL A 332 -6.87 -40.64 -27.04
CA VAL A 332 -6.84 -39.34 -27.79
C VAL A 332 -6.29 -38.24 -26.92
N LEU A 333 -6.82 -38.04 -25.70
CA LEU A 333 -6.40 -36.95 -24.79
C LEU A 333 -4.97 -37.16 -24.31
N THR A 334 -4.58 -38.41 -24.01
CA THR A 334 -3.19 -38.77 -23.68
C THR A 334 -2.24 -38.45 -24.84
N ALA A 335 -2.64 -38.77 -26.07
CA ALA A 335 -1.82 -38.48 -27.25
C ALA A 335 -1.67 -36.96 -27.49
N MET A 336 -2.74 -36.22 -27.26
CA MET A 336 -2.73 -34.75 -27.42
C MET A 336 -1.92 -34.01 -26.35
N TYR A 337 -1.95 -34.46 -25.11
CA TYR A 337 -1.42 -33.73 -23.97
C TYR A 337 -0.27 -34.44 -23.22
N GLY A 338 -0.21 -35.81 -23.22
CA GLY A 338 0.75 -36.57 -22.44
C GLY A 338 2.23 -36.36 -22.82
N ALA A 339 2.53 -36.14 -24.10
CA ALA A 339 3.91 -36.05 -24.60
C ALA A 339 4.43 -34.59 -24.74
N SER A 340 3.75 -33.55 -24.23
CA SER A 340 4.13 -32.19 -24.46
C SER A 340 3.99 -31.31 -23.22
N GLU A 341 4.93 -30.41 -23.02
CA GLU A 341 4.77 -29.32 -22.04
C GLU A 341 3.57 -28.44 -22.44
N PRO A 342 2.59 -28.29 -21.57
CA PRO A 342 1.39 -27.53 -21.84
C PRO A 342 1.67 -26.03 -21.88
N ASP A 343 1.12 -25.33 -22.88
CA ASP A 343 1.35 -23.89 -23.11
C ASP A 343 0.55 -22.96 -22.18
N ASN A 344 -0.50 -23.47 -21.51
CA ASN A 344 -1.40 -22.66 -20.69
C ASN A 344 -2.02 -23.46 -19.53
N ALA A 345 -2.71 -22.77 -18.59
CA ALA A 345 -3.32 -23.41 -17.42
C ALA A 345 -4.36 -24.47 -17.77
N THR A 346 -5.15 -24.27 -18.84
CA THR A 346 -6.12 -25.26 -19.34
C THR A 346 -5.43 -26.52 -19.83
N GLY A 347 -4.35 -26.36 -20.60
CA GLY A 347 -3.54 -27.48 -21.08
C GLY A 347 -2.87 -28.22 -19.93
N ARG A 348 -2.39 -27.51 -18.88
CA ARG A 348 -1.82 -28.16 -17.69
C ARG A 348 -2.85 -29.01 -16.95
N ALA A 349 -4.05 -28.51 -16.75
CA ALA A 349 -5.12 -29.26 -16.09
C ALA A 349 -5.49 -30.56 -16.84
N ILE A 350 -5.50 -30.52 -18.17
CA ILE A 350 -5.77 -31.69 -18.98
C ILE A 350 -4.57 -32.66 -18.96
N HIS A 351 -3.34 -32.12 -19.04
CA HIS A 351 -2.12 -32.90 -18.97
C HIS A 351 -1.98 -33.66 -17.63
N GLU A 352 -2.29 -33.01 -16.48
CA GLU A 352 -2.27 -33.67 -15.16
C GLU A 352 -3.17 -34.89 -15.07
N LEU A 353 -4.29 -34.91 -15.81
CA LEU A 353 -5.21 -36.06 -15.84
C LEU A 353 -4.81 -37.10 -16.86
N PHE A 354 -4.12 -36.70 -17.97
CA PHE A 354 -3.78 -37.53 -19.11
C PHE A 354 -2.27 -37.50 -19.38
N ASP A 355 -1.44 -37.74 -18.35
CA ASP A 355 0.04 -37.70 -18.41
C ASP A 355 0.67 -39.04 -18.93
N GLY A 356 -0.14 -39.96 -19.42
CA GLY A 356 0.30 -41.26 -19.87
C GLY A 356 1.22 -41.23 -21.11
N GLU A 357 1.94 -42.34 -21.32
CA GLU A 357 2.73 -42.54 -22.55
C GLU A 357 1.80 -43.02 -23.70
N THR A 358 2.12 -42.62 -24.92
CA THR A 358 1.38 -42.98 -26.13
C THR A 358 2.32 -43.44 -27.23
N ASP A 359 1.89 -44.46 -27.98
CA ASP A 359 2.60 -44.93 -29.19
C ASP A 359 2.24 -44.13 -30.44
N TRP A 360 1.35 -43.10 -30.31
CA TRP A 360 0.90 -42.31 -31.45
C TRP A 360 1.98 -41.30 -31.87
N VAL A 361 2.35 -41.35 -33.15
CA VAL A 361 3.37 -40.44 -33.72
C VAL A 361 2.69 -39.14 -34.17
N CYS A 362 3.05 -38.03 -33.53
CA CYS A 362 2.55 -36.72 -33.89
C CYS A 362 3.28 -36.20 -35.13
N GLU A 363 2.56 -35.95 -36.24
CA GLU A 363 3.08 -35.38 -37.47
C GLU A 363 3.05 -33.86 -37.49
N LYS A 364 1.96 -33.26 -36.96
CA LYS A 364 1.76 -31.80 -36.98
C LYS A 364 1.06 -31.38 -35.70
N ARG A 365 1.56 -30.34 -35.08
CA ARG A 365 0.94 -29.72 -33.90
C ARG A 365 0.49 -28.32 -34.25
N ILE A 366 -0.71 -27.93 -33.77
CA ILE A 366 -1.30 -26.63 -33.92
C ILE A 366 -1.46 -26.05 -32.52
N PRO A 367 -0.65 -25.06 -32.14
CA PRO A 367 -0.72 -24.44 -30.82
C PRO A 367 -2.05 -23.67 -30.62
N PHE A 368 -2.44 -23.46 -29.39
CA PHE A 368 -3.62 -22.63 -29.08
C PHE A 368 -3.44 -21.20 -29.58
N SER A 369 -4.48 -20.65 -30.21
CA SER A 369 -4.57 -19.25 -30.60
C SER A 369 -5.76 -18.57 -29.90
N PRO A 370 -5.58 -17.35 -29.34
CA PRO A 370 -6.68 -16.57 -28.79
C PRO A 370 -7.74 -16.17 -29.82
N GLU A 371 -7.39 -16.12 -31.11
CA GLU A 371 -8.32 -15.79 -32.20
C GLU A 371 -9.22 -16.97 -32.56
N THR A 372 -8.61 -18.16 -32.71
CA THR A 372 -9.35 -19.37 -33.12
C THR A 372 -9.95 -20.14 -31.95
N LYS A 373 -9.45 -19.91 -30.70
CA LYS A 373 -9.94 -20.53 -29.44
C LYS A 373 -9.83 -22.05 -29.38
N TRP A 374 -8.97 -22.67 -30.22
CA TRP A 374 -8.72 -24.10 -30.20
C TRP A 374 -7.24 -24.41 -30.45
N SER A 375 -6.84 -25.60 -30.08
CA SER A 375 -5.56 -26.25 -30.41
C SER A 375 -5.80 -27.61 -31.04
N GLY A 376 -4.83 -28.16 -31.74
CA GLY A 376 -4.98 -29.48 -32.39
C GLY A 376 -3.67 -30.20 -32.64
N ALA A 377 -3.79 -31.47 -32.98
CA ALA A 377 -2.67 -32.31 -33.41
C ALA A 377 -3.12 -33.30 -34.50
N VAL A 378 -2.20 -33.63 -35.41
CA VAL A 378 -2.38 -34.65 -36.45
C VAL A 378 -1.45 -35.80 -36.11
N PHE A 379 -2.00 -37.00 -36.03
CA PHE A 379 -1.26 -38.25 -35.70
C PHE A 379 -1.26 -39.21 -36.89
N ALA A 380 -0.09 -39.79 -37.14
CA ALA A 380 0.09 -40.77 -38.22
C ALA A 380 -0.88 -41.94 -38.10
N GLY A 381 -1.70 -42.16 -39.14
CA GLY A 381 -2.68 -43.24 -39.22
C GLY A 381 -3.90 -43.11 -38.28
N GLN A 382 -3.97 -42.08 -37.42
CA GLN A 382 -5.08 -41.89 -36.49
C GLN A 382 -5.96 -40.68 -36.89
N GLY A 383 -5.42 -39.71 -37.65
CA GLY A 383 -6.12 -38.51 -38.10
C GLY A 383 -5.83 -37.28 -37.24
N ALA A 384 -6.66 -36.25 -37.40
CA ALA A 384 -6.52 -35.02 -36.69
C ALA A 384 -7.52 -34.86 -35.53
N PHE A 385 -7.06 -34.28 -34.43
CA PHE A 385 -7.87 -34.01 -33.23
C PHE A 385 -7.76 -32.56 -32.81
N LEU A 386 -8.87 -32.01 -32.32
CA LEU A 386 -9.00 -30.63 -31.90
C LEU A 386 -9.52 -30.59 -30.47
N VAL A 387 -9.02 -29.63 -29.68
CA VAL A 387 -9.58 -29.30 -28.35
C VAL A 387 -9.70 -27.79 -28.25
N GLY A 388 -10.89 -27.28 -27.89
CA GLY A 388 -11.13 -25.86 -27.81
C GLY A 388 -12.55 -25.46 -27.50
N ALA A 389 -12.88 -24.20 -27.67
CA ALA A 389 -14.22 -23.68 -27.42
C ALA A 389 -15.24 -24.29 -28.42
N PRO A 390 -16.34 -24.85 -27.93
CA PRO A 390 -17.31 -25.56 -28.77
C PRO A 390 -17.86 -24.67 -29.89
N GLU A 391 -18.15 -23.40 -29.61
CA GLU A 391 -18.69 -22.44 -30.56
C GLU A 391 -17.74 -22.12 -31.72
N PHE A 392 -16.43 -22.24 -31.53
CA PHE A 392 -15.43 -22.02 -32.56
C PHE A 392 -15.14 -23.24 -33.39
N ILE A 393 -15.20 -24.44 -32.79
CA ILE A 393 -14.96 -25.72 -33.49
C ILE A 393 -16.21 -26.13 -34.27
N LEU A 394 -17.39 -25.98 -33.69
CA LEU A 394 -18.66 -26.43 -34.32
C LEU A 394 -19.31 -25.37 -35.21
N ALA A 395 -18.97 -24.07 -34.99
CA ALA A 395 -19.56 -22.92 -35.69
C ALA A 395 -21.12 -23.03 -35.79
N GLN A 396 -21.68 -23.21 -36.97
CA GLN A 396 -23.13 -23.27 -37.17
C GLN A 396 -23.78 -24.48 -36.50
N ARG A 397 -23.04 -25.60 -36.31
CA ARG A 397 -23.52 -26.80 -35.64
C ARG A 397 -23.51 -26.67 -34.09
N PHE A 398 -23.01 -25.56 -33.53
CA PHE A 398 -23.01 -25.34 -32.10
C PHE A 398 -24.42 -25.34 -31.49
N GLU A 399 -25.43 -24.93 -32.25
CA GLU A 399 -26.85 -24.97 -31.81
C GLU A 399 -27.32 -26.38 -31.38
N GLU A 400 -26.73 -27.45 -31.94
CA GLU A 400 -27.07 -28.84 -31.59
C GLU A 400 -26.64 -29.18 -30.15
N TYR A 401 -25.63 -28.48 -29.62
CA TYR A 401 -25.01 -28.74 -28.33
C TYR A 401 -25.16 -27.59 -27.32
N ARG A 402 -25.78 -26.48 -27.75
CA ARG A 402 -25.94 -25.28 -26.97
C ARG A 402 -26.51 -25.53 -25.57
N ASP A 403 -27.66 -26.20 -25.50
CA ASP A 403 -28.34 -26.44 -24.22
C ASP A 403 -27.47 -27.27 -23.25
N THR A 404 -26.69 -28.20 -23.78
CA THR A 404 -25.79 -29.03 -22.98
C THR A 404 -24.59 -28.23 -22.48
N VAL A 405 -23.99 -27.42 -23.35
CA VAL A 405 -22.83 -26.58 -23.03
C VAL A 405 -23.23 -25.48 -22.04
N ASP A 406 -24.37 -24.79 -22.31
CA ASP A 406 -24.88 -23.74 -21.44
C ASP A 406 -25.29 -24.30 -20.06
N GLY A 407 -25.87 -25.51 -19.99
CA GLY A 407 -26.21 -26.17 -18.73
C GLY A 407 -24.98 -26.46 -17.83
N TRP A 408 -23.84 -26.83 -18.41
CA TRP A 408 -22.59 -26.98 -17.65
C TRP A 408 -21.93 -25.64 -17.35
N ALA A 409 -21.98 -24.69 -18.26
CA ALA A 409 -21.49 -23.34 -18.04
C ALA A 409 -22.28 -22.63 -16.91
N GLU A 410 -23.61 -22.84 -16.82
CA GLU A 410 -24.44 -22.39 -15.71
C GLU A 410 -24.06 -22.99 -14.36
N GLN A 411 -23.45 -24.18 -14.34
CA GLN A 411 -22.90 -24.79 -13.12
C GLN A 411 -21.50 -24.25 -12.73
N GLY A 412 -20.95 -23.36 -13.54
CA GLY A 412 -19.68 -22.71 -13.29
C GLY A 412 -18.49 -23.37 -13.97
N CYS A 413 -18.71 -24.37 -14.82
CA CYS A 413 -17.67 -25.05 -15.56
C CYS A 413 -17.29 -24.30 -16.84
N ARG A 414 -16.01 -24.26 -17.16
CA ARG A 414 -15.53 -23.94 -18.49
C ARG A 414 -15.61 -25.19 -19.34
N VAL A 415 -16.38 -25.13 -20.42
CA VAL A 415 -16.62 -26.28 -21.29
C VAL A 415 -15.71 -26.21 -22.51
N LEU A 416 -14.93 -27.25 -22.76
CA LEU A 416 -14.16 -27.41 -23.97
C LEU A 416 -14.70 -28.64 -24.73
N LEU A 417 -14.63 -28.57 -26.05
CA LEU A 417 -14.95 -29.68 -26.93
C LEU A 417 -13.67 -30.41 -27.35
N ALA A 418 -13.60 -31.70 -27.15
CA ALA A 418 -12.66 -32.60 -27.83
C ALA A 418 -13.35 -33.18 -29.06
N ALA A 419 -12.75 -33.06 -30.24
CA ALA A 419 -13.33 -33.50 -31.48
C ALA A 419 -12.26 -34.14 -32.41
N ARG A 420 -12.66 -35.13 -33.24
CA ARG A 420 -11.89 -35.59 -34.38
C ARG A 420 -12.21 -34.71 -35.60
N TYR A 421 -11.22 -34.44 -36.42
CA TYR A 421 -11.37 -33.66 -37.64
C TYR A 421 -10.95 -34.52 -38.86
N ASP A 422 -11.88 -34.74 -39.79
CA ASP A 422 -11.65 -35.58 -40.97
C ASP A 422 -11.03 -34.75 -42.14
N GLY A 423 -9.93 -34.05 -41.87
CA GLY A 423 -9.22 -33.21 -42.82
C GLY A 423 -7.87 -32.70 -42.25
N ASP A 424 -7.16 -31.86 -42.97
CA ASP A 424 -6.00 -31.13 -42.43
C ASP A 424 -6.48 -29.85 -41.76
N PRO A 425 -6.34 -29.69 -40.42
CA PRO A 425 -6.85 -28.55 -39.71
C PRO A 425 -5.99 -27.30 -39.99
N VAL A 426 -6.65 -26.27 -40.51
CA VAL A 426 -6.02 -24.95 -40.77
C VAL A 426 -6.65 -23.89 -39.86
N PRO A 427 -5.84 -23.16 -39.06
CA PRO A 427 -6.36 -22.06 -38.23
C PRO A 427 -7.19 -21.07 -39.03
N GLY A 428 -8.40 -20.75 -38.55
CA GLY A 428 -9.32 -19.81 -39.21
C GLY A 428 -10.11 -20.36 -40.43
N ALA A 429 -9.89 -21.63 -40.80
CA ALA A 429 -10.57 -22.24 -41.96
C ALA A 429 -11.05 -23.69 -41.69
N LEU A 430 -11.62 -23.94 -40.50
CA LEU A 430 -12.25 -25.24 -40.17
C LEU A 430 -13.58 -25.36 -40.91
N ASP A 431 -13.80 -26.55 -41.52
CA ASP A 431 -15.11 -26.94 -42.02
C ASP A 431 -15.90 -27.67 -40.93
N PRO A 432 -16.99 -27.11 -40.41
CA PRO A 432 -17.79 -27.76 -39.36
C PRO A 432 -18.37 -29.10 -39.74
N ALA A 433 -18.52 -29.36 -41.06
CA ALA A 433 -19.05 -30.66 -41.56
C ALA A 433 -18.05 -31.82 -41.37
N LEU A 434 -16.76 -31.53 -41.27
CA LEU A 434 -15.70 -32.50 -41.04
C LEU A 434 -15.40 -32.73 -39.55
N VAL A 435 -16.09 -32.04 -38.64
CA VAL A 435 -15.92 -32.13 -37.19
C VAL A 435 -16.79 -33.25 -36.64
N ALA A 436 -16.18 -34.24 -36.00
CA ALA A 436 -16.86 -35.31 -35.25
C ALA A 436 -16.63 -35.10 -33.74
N PRO A 437 -17.64 -34.56 -32.98
CA PRO A 437 -17.55 -34.35 -31.55
C PRO A 437 -17.32 -35.66 -30.79
N LEU A 438 -16.35 -35.69 -29.87
CA LEU A 438 -16.02 -36.86 -29.04
C LEU A 438 -16.49 -36.70 -27.61
N ALA A 439 -16.12 -35.58 -26.97
CA ALA A 439 -16.46 -35.34 -25.57
C ALA A 439 -16.44 -33.83 -25.22
N LEU A 440 -17.14 -33.47 -24.14
CA LEU A 440 -16.97 -32.21 -23.46
C LEU A 440 -16.02 -32.39 -22.27
N ILE A 441 -15.00 -31.57 -22.20
CA ILE A 441 -14.08 -31.50 -21.07
C ILE A 441 -14.55 -30.33 -20.18
N LEU A 442 -14.94 -30.66 -18.95
CA LEU A 442 -15.45 -29.69 -17.98
C LEU A 442 -14.32 -29.30 -17.05
N LEU A 443 -13.95 -28.04 -17.09
CA LEU A 443 -12.90 -27.50 -16.22
C LEU A 443 -13.51 -26.50 -15.25
N SER A 444 -13.03 -26.51 -14.01
CA SER A 444 -13.35 -25.48 -13.02
C SER A 444 -12.09 -24.92 -12.36
N GLY A 445 -12.21 -23.72 -11.86
CA GLY A 445 -11.19 -23.15 -10.99
C GLY A 445 -11.47 -23.58 -9.55
N ARG A 446 -10.52 -24.23 -8.91
CA ARG A 446 -10.62 -24.63 -7.50
C ARG A 446 -10.78 -23.41 -6.61
N ILE A 447 -11.90 -23.32 -5.87
CA ILE A 447 -12.10 -22.24 -4.90
C ILE A 447 -11.10 -22.44 -3.75
N ARG A 448 -10.41 -21.39 -3.35
CA ARG A 448 -9.46 -21.44 -2.23
C ARG A 448 -10.17 -21.88 -0.95
N GLU A 449 -9.61 -22.83 -0.22
CA GLU A 449 -10.22 -23.37 1.02
C GLU A 449 -10.59 -22.30 2.04
N GLN A 450 -9.77 -21.25 2.14
CA GLN A 450 -9.94 -20.18 3.13
C GLN A 450 -10.74 -18.98 2.59
N ALA A 451 -11.29 -19.06 1.37
CA ALA A 451 -12.03 -17.96 0.75
C ALA A 451 -13.21 -17.49 1.61
N ALA A 452 -14.06 -18.42 2.04
CA ALA A 452 -15.26 -18.12 2.84
C ALA A 452 -14.92 -17.46 4.18
N GLU A 453 -13.87 -17.91 4.87
CA GLU A 453 -13.41 -17.30 6.12
C GLU A 453 -12.91 -15.88 5.90
N THR A 454 -12.10 -15.68 4.83
CA THR A 454 -11.50 -14.40 4.47
C THR A 454 -12.58 -13.37 4.08
N PHE A 455 -13.53 -13.74 3.21
CA PHE A 455 -14.62 -12.83 2.83
C PHE A 455 -15.59 -12.57 3.98
N GLY A 456 -15.88 -13.58 4.81
CA GLY A 456 -16.65 -13.40 6.05
C GLY A 456 -15.95 -12.48 7.06
N TYR A 457 -14.61 -12.45 7.11
CA TYR A 457 -13.88 -11.46 7.90
C TYR A 457 -14.12 -10.04 7.36
N PHE A 458 -14.01 -9.82 6.05
CA PHE A 458 -14.23 -8.51 5.44
C PHE A 458 -15.63 -7.99 5.68
N ASP A 459 -16.65 -8.83 5.54
CA ASP A 459 -18.05 -8.48 5.82
C ASP A 459 -18.23 -8.04 7.27
N ARG A 460 -17.76 -8.84 8.24
CA ARG A 460 -17.79 -8.47 9.68
C ARG A 460 -17.07 -7.17 9.98
N GLN A 461 -16.06 -6.83 9.16
CA GLN A 461 -15.31 -5.58 9.28
C GLN A 461 -15.96 -4.41 8.52
N GLY A 462 -17.12 -4.62 7.89
CA GLY A 462 -17.86 -3.63 7.11
C GLY A 462 -17.10 -3.20 5.84
N VAL A 463 -16.37 -4.11 5.24
CA VAL A 463 -15.74 -3.96 3.91
C VAL A 463 -16.61 -4.70 2.91
N THR A 464 -17.16 -3.97 1.95
CA THR A 464 -17.98 -4.54 0.88
C THR A 464 -17.08 -5.19 -0.15
N VAL A 465 -17.33 -6.46 -0.49
CA VAL A 465 -16.59 -7.15 -1.55
C VAL A 465 -17.36 -7.00 -2.86
N LYS A 466 -16.66 -6.63 -3.94
CA LYS A 466 -17.19 -6.56 -5.31
C LYS A 466 -16.36 -7.49 -6.20
N VAL A 467 -17.05 -8.39 -6.92
CA VAL A 467 -16.39 -9.33 -7.85
C VAL A 467 -16.43 -8.75 -9.26
N ILE A 468 -15.27 -8.67 -9.90
CA ILE A 468 -15.13 -8.09 -11.24
C ILE A 468 -14.45 -9.12 -12.13
N SER A 469 -15.18 -9.72 -13.06
CA SER A 469 -14.68 -10.82 -13.89
C SER A 469 -14.93 -10.58 -15.38
N GLY A 470 -14.01 -11.07 -16.21
CA GLY A 470 -14.22 -11.16 -17.67
C GLY A 470 -15.22 -12.22 -18.09
N ASP A 471 -15.57 -13.14 -17.18
CA ASP A 471 -16.46 -14.27 -17.45
C ASP A 471 -17.94 -13.86 -17.51
N ASN A 472 -18.80 -14.83 -17.88
CA ASN A 472 -20.25 -14.69 -17.79
C ASN A 472 -20.66 -14.27 -16.38
N PRO A 473 -21.53 -13.26 -16.22
CA PRO A 473 -21.96 -12.73 -14.92
C PRO A 473 -22.62 -13.80 -14.02
N HIS A 474 -23.39 -14.72 -14.59
CA HIS A 474 -24.02 -15.79 -13.84
C HIS A 474 -22.99 -16.78 -13.26
N THR A 475 -22.02 -17.20 -14.06
CA THR A 475 -20.90 -18.06 -13.61
C THR A 475 -20.09 -17.38 -12.49
N ALA A 476 -19.79 -16.08 -12.66
CA ALA A 476 -19.07 -15.31 -11.63
C ALA A 476 -19.89 -15.21 -10.32
N SER A 477 -21.22 -15.05 -10.42
CA SER A 477 -22.16 -15.02 -9.28
C SER A 477 -22.16 -16.34 -8.51
N LEU A 478 -22.22 -17.47 -9.19
CA LEU A 478 -22.18 -18.79 -8.56
C LEU A 478 -20.86 -19.03 -7.78
N ILE A 479 -19.73 -18.68 -8.38
CA ILE A 479 -18.42 -18.81 -7.72
C ILE A 479 -18.34 -17.88 -6.52
N ALA A 480 -18.81 -16.63 -6.64
CA ALA A 480 -18.88 -15.67 -5.54
C ALA A 480 -19.77 -16.20 -4.39
N ALA A 481 -20.92 -16.79 -4.69
CA ALA A 481 -21.81 -17.39 -3.71
C ALA A 481 -21.17 -18.59 -3.00
N ARG A 482 -20.51 -19.50 -3.73
CA ARG A 482 -19.76 -20.63 -3.16
C ARG A 482 -18.59 -20.15 -2.29
N ALA A 483 -17.97 -19.03 -2.63
CA ALA A 483 -16.91 -18.39 -1.83
C ALA A 483 -17.44 -17.63 -0.61
N GLY A 484 -18.77 -17.58 -0.40
CA GLY A 484 -19.39 -16.93 0.77
C GLY A 484 -19.44 -15.40 0.69
N ILE A 485 -19.41 -14.81 -0.50
CA ILE A 485 -19.49 -13.35 -0.69
C ILE A 485 -20.96 -12.90 -0.56
N PRO A 486 -21.29 -11.97 0.38
CA PRO A 486 -22.65 -11.49 0.57
C PRO A 486 -23.18 -10.74 -0.66
N GLY A 487 -24.44 -11.02 -1.05
CA GLY A 487 -25.10 -10.37 -2.18
C GLY A 487 -24.58 -10.82 -3.54
N ALA A 488 -23.97 -11.98 -3.64
CA ALA A 488 -23.49 -12.58 -4.89
C ALA A 488 -24.59 -12.78 -5.93
N ASP A 489 -25.85 -12.88 -5.50
CA ASP A 489 -27.07 -12.97 -6.32
C ASP A 489 -27.35 -11.68 -7.13
N ARG A 490 -26.78 -10.54 -6.72
CA ARG A 490 -26.88 -9.26 -7.41
C ARG A 490 -25.76 -9.11 -8.43
N TYR A 491 -26.01 -9.56 -9.63
CA TYR A 491 -25.01 -9.53 -10.71
C TYR A 491 -25.52 -8.76 -11.94
N ILE A 492 -24.60 -8.25 -12.74
CA ILE A 492 -24.87 -7.50 -13.96
C ILE A 492 -23.92 -7.86 -15.08
N ASP A 493 -24.43 -7.88 -16.32
CA ASP A 493 -23.62 -7.93 -17.53
C ASP A 493 -23.17 -6.51 -17.91
N THR A 494 -21.87 -6.27 -17.87
CA THR A 494 -21.31 -4.95 -18.15
C THR A 494 -21.26 -4.61 -19.63
N SER A 495 -21.59 -5.56 -20.52
CA SER A 495 -21.60 -5.31 -21.98
C SER A 495 -22.51 -4.15 -22.34
N ALA A 496 -23.65 -4.00 -21.64
CA ALA A 496 -24.65 -2.96 -21.86
C ALA A 496 -24.32 -1.60 -21.21
N LEU A 497 -23.27 -1.50 -20.38
CA LEU A 497 -22.89 -0.25 -19.72
C LEU A 497 -21.99 0.59 -20.65
N GLU A 498 -22.46 1.79 -21.00
CA GLU A 498 -21.73 2.70 -21.91
C GLU A 498 -21.30 4.00 -21.23
N THR A 499 -22.17 4.60 -20.41
CA THR A 499 -21.94 5.92 -19.81
C THR A 499 -21.37 5.83 -18.38
N ASP A 500 -20.72 6.89 -17.90
CA ASP A 500 -20.25 6.97 -16.50
C ASP A 500 -21.41 6.93 -15.49
N GLU A 501 -22.59 7.38 -15.87
CA GLU A 501 -23.81 7.29 -15.05
C GLU A 501 -24.27 5.84 -14.89
N ASP A 502 -24.23 5.03 -15.95
CA ASP A 502 -24.56 3.60 -15.88
C ASP A 502 -23.62 2.90 -14.88
N PHE A 503 -22.32 3.16 -14.96
CA PHE A 503 -21.35 2.61 -14.01
C PHE A 503 -21.60 3.07 -12.58
N PHE A 504 -21.95 4.35 -12.37
CA PHE A 504 -22.25 4.91 -11.06
C PHE A 504 -23.45 4.23 -10.40
N HIS A 505 -24.53 3.95 -11.15
CA HIS A 505 -25.70 3.21 -10.66
C HIS A 505 -25.38 1.73 -10.47
N ALA A 506 -24.74 1.10 -11.43
CA ALA A 506 -24.43 -0.33 -11.41
C ALA A 506 -23.60 -0.73 -10.16
N VAL A 507 -22.60 0.05 -9.76
CA VAL A 507 -21.76 -0.27 -8.58
C VAL A 507 -22.52 -0.14 -7.26
N SER A 508 -23.61 0.63 -7.21
CA SER A 508 -24.44 0.77 -6.01
C SER A 508 -25.35 -0.44 -5.80
N GLU A 509 -25.87 -1.00 -6.88
CA GLU A 509 -26.92 -2.02 -6.85
C GLU A 509 -26.36 -3.45 -6.89
N ASN A 510 -25.24 -3.65 -7.58
CA ASN A 510 -24.70 -4.96 -7.87
C ASN A 510 -23.43 -5.29 -7.08
N THR A 511 -23.22 -6.57 -6.84
CA THR A 511 -22.03 -7.13 -6.17
C THR A 511 -21.10 -7.81 -7.15
N VAL A 512 -21.64 -8.42 -8.22
CA VAL A 512 -20.87 -9.17 -9.21
C VAL A 512 -21.02 -8.53 -10.58
N PHE A 513 -19.90 -8.34 -11.26
CA PHE A 513 -19.81 -7.72 -12.60
C PHE A 513 -19.17 -8.74 -13.55
N GLY A 514 -19.89 -9.10 -14.60
CA GLY A 514 -19.43 -10.05 -15.61
C GLY A 514 -19.16 -9.41 -16.97
N ARG A 515 -18.41 -10.10 -17.84
CA ARG A 515 -17.97 -9.65 -19.17
C ARG A 515 -17.26 -8.30 -19.15
N VAL A 516 -16.45 -8.11 -18.11
CA VAL A 516 -15.75 -6.83 -17.88
C VAL A 516 -14.45 -6.78 -18.65
N THR A 517 -14.32 -5.80 -19.57
CA THR A 517 -13.07 -5.49 -20.25
C THR A 517 -12.11 -4.71 -19.31
N PRO A 518 -10.79 -4.65 -19.59
CA PRO A 518 -9.83 -3.90 -18.77
C PRO A 518 -10.23 -2.45 -18.52
N GLU A 519 -10.72 -1.74 -19.55
CA GLU A 519 -11.17 -0.35 -19.42
C GLU A 519 -12.45 -0.25 -18.56
N LYS A 520 -13.39 -1.19 -18.70
CA LYS A 520 -14.59 -1.24 -17.85
C LYS A 520 -14.23 -1.56 -16.39
N LYS A 521 -13.20 -2.42 -16.12
CA LYS A 521 -12.66 -2.65 -14.76
C LYS A 521 -12.21 -1.32 -14.14
N ARG A 522 -11.45 -0.50 -14.88
CA ARG A 522 -11.00 0.83 -14.45
C ARG A 522 -12.19 1.75 -14.14
N ARG A 523 -13.22 1.80 -15.02
CA ARG A 523 -14.40 2.63 -14.84
C ARG A 523 -15.23 2.23 -13.62
N LEU A 524 -15.36 0.94 -13.31
CA LEU A 524 -16.03 0.44 -12.10
C LEU A 524 -15.33 0.95 -10.84
N VAL A 525 -13.99 0.83 -10.78
CA VAL A 525 -13.20 1.35 -9.65
C VAL A 525 -13.36 2.87 -9.52
N ALA A 526 -13.29 3.61 -10.64
CA ALA A 526 -13.47 5.06 -10.64
C ALA A 526 -14.88 5.49 -10.19
N ALA A 527 -15.93 4.73 -10.56
CA ALA A 527 -17.31 4.98 -10.12
C ALA A 527 -17.46 4.81 -8.60
N LEU A 528 -16.87 3.76 -8.01
CA LEU A 528 -16.84 3.57 -6.55
C LEU A 528 -16.12 4.72 -5.84
N GLN A 529 -14.98 5.18 -6.38
CA GLN A 529 -14.25 6.33 -5.83
C GLN A 529 -15.05 7.63 -5.93
N LYS A 530 -15.81 7.85 -7.03
CA LYS A 530 -16.72 9.00 -7.16
C LYS A 530 -17.84 8.99 -6.11
N GLN A 531 -18.25 7.82 -5.62
CA GLN A 531 -19.21 7.68 -4.50
C GLN A 531 -18.58 7.93 -3.13
N GLY A 532 -17.26 8.18 -3.08
CA GLY A 532 -16.53 8.47 -1.84
C GLY A 532 -15.97 7.25 -1.13
N HIS A 533 -15.97 6.09 -1.78
CA HIS A 533 -15.37 4.87 -1.26
C HIS A 533 -13.85 4.87 -1.40
N THR A 534 -13.18 4.19 -0.47
CA THR A 534 -11.76 3.87 -0.54
C THR A 534 -11.62 2.45 -1.06
N VAL A 535 -11.12 2.32 -2.28
CA VAL A 535 -11.18 1.07 -3.05
C VAL A 535 -9.81 0.38 -3.05
N ALA A 536 -9.79 -0.90 -2.63
CA ALA A 536 -8.69 -1.81 -2.93
C ALA A 536 -9.04 -2.70 -4.12
N MET A 537 -8.06 -3.00 -4.98
CA MET A 537 -8.21 -3.91 -6.12
C MET A 537 -7.16 -5.02 -6.06
N THR A 538 -7.62 -6.27 -6.13
CA THR A 538 -6.73 -7.42 -6.33
C THR A 538 -6.70 -7.78 -7.81
N GLY A 539 -5.54 -8.16 -8.31
CA GLY A 539 -5.40 -8.65 -9.67
C GLY A 539 -4.13 -9.47 -9.83
N ASP A 540 -4.18 -10.46 -10.70
CA ASP A 540 -3.05 -11.33 -11.06
C ASP A 540 -2.69 -11.27 -12.55
N GLY A 541 -3.60 -10.74 -13.38
CA GLY A 541 -3.46 -10.67 -14.82
C GLY A 541 -3.13 -9.27 -15.36
N VAL A 542 -2.73 -9.25 -16.63
CA VAL A 542 -2.50 -7.99 -17.36
C VAL A 542 -3.79 -7.19 -17.50
N ASN A 543 -4.93 -7.86 -17.58
CA ASN A 543 -6.27 -7.26 -17.70
C ASN A 543 -6.67 -6.41 -16.48
N ASP A 544 -5.98 -6.57 -15.35
CA ASP A 544 -6.27 -5.85 -14.11
C ASP A 544 -5.45 -4.57 -13.92
N LEU A 545 -4.39 -4.38 -14.73
CA LEU A 545 -3.41 -3.32 -14.56
C LEU A 545 -4.04 -1.93 -14.51
N LEU A 546 -4.98 -1.64 -15.41
CA LEU A 546 -5.66 -0.34 -15.45
C LEU A 546 -6.52 -0.11 -14.19
N ALA A 547 -7.23 -1.12 -13.72
CA ALA A 547 -8.03 -1.05 -12.51
C ALA A 547 -7.15 -0.96 -11.25
N MET A 548 -6.05 -1.71 -11.19
CA MET A 548 -5.07 -1.66 -10.10
C MET A 548 -4.42 -0.28 -10.00
N LYS A 549 -4.06 0.34 -11.13
CA LYS A 549 -3.51 1.72 -11.17
C LYS A 549 -4.53 2.77 -10.73
N GLN A 550 -5.82 2.56 -11.03
CA GLN A 550 -6.91 3.45 -10.63
C GLN A 550 -7.21 3.35 -9.14
N ALA A 551 -7.15 2.17 -8.55
CA ALA A 551 -7.50 1.89 -7.16
C ALA A 551 -6.64 2.68 -6.15
N ASP A 552 -7.16 2.88 -4.94
CA ASP A 552 -6.41 3.55 -3.87
C ASP A 552 -5.34 2.63 -3.26
N CYS A 553 -5.54 1.33 -3.33
CA CYS A 553 -4.55 0.31 -2.96
C CYS A 553 -4.64 -0.88 -3.93
N SER A 554 -3.53 -1.26 -4.54
CA SER A 554 -3.44 -2.42 -5.45
C SER A 554 -2.71 -3.58 -4.78
N ILE A 555 -3.25 -4.79 -4.97
CA ILE A 555 -2.75 -6.02 -4.36
C ILE A 555 -2.50 -7.02 -5.48
N ALA A 556 -1.26 -7.44 -5.63
CA ALA A 556 -0.84 -8.41 -6.64
C ALA A 556 -0.45 -9.75 -6.02
N PHE A 557 -0.47 -10.79 -6.84
CA PHE A 557 0.02 -12.14 -6.51
C PHE A 557 1.33 -12.40 -7.24
N SER A 558 2.27 -13.08 -6.58
CA SER A 558 3.57 -13.38 -7.22
C SER A 558 3.48 -14.43 -8.34
N SER A 559 2.44 -15.27 -8.35
CA SER A 559 2.17 -16.21 -9.46
C SER A 559 1.58 -15.53 -10.69
N GLY A 560 1.01 -14.32 -10.53
CA GLY A 560 0.40 -13.58 -11.62
C GLY A 560 1.41 -12.99 -12.61
N ALA A 561 0.92 -12.19 -13.54
CA ALA A 561 1.78 -11.47 -14.48
C ALA A 561 2.81 -10.60 -13.75
N GLN A 562 4.04 -10.59 -14.24
CA GLN A 562 5.12 -9.80 -13.65
C GLN A 562 4.76 -8.31 -13.59
N ALA A 563 4.08 -7.80 -14.62
CA ALA A 563 3.57 -6.44 -14.67
C ALA A 563 2.61 -6.11 -13.52
N ALA A 564 1.70 -7.03 -13.17
CA ALA A 564 0.80 -6.87 -12.03
C ALA A 564 1.58 -6.81 -10.70
N SER A 565 2.59 -7.69 -10.55
CA SER A 565 3.48 -7.68 -9.39
C SER A 565 4.31 -6.40 -9.28
N GLN A 566 4.72 -5.79 -10.39
CA GLN A 566 5.48 -4.52 -10.38
C GLN A 566 4.60 -3.30 -10.07
N LEU A 567 3.32 -3.33 -10.44
CA LEU A 567 2.36 -2.25 -10.17
C LEU A 567 1.69 -2.36 -8.80
N GLY A 568 1.68 -3.55 -8.21
CA GLY A 568 1.02 -3.79 -6.94
C GLY A 568 1.64 -2.98 -5.81
N SER A 569 0.85 -2.18 -5.11
CA SER A 569 1.29 -1.53 -3.87
C SER A 569 1.68 -2.55 -2.80
N LEU A 570 1.03 -3.72 -2.84
CA LEU A 570 1.33 -4.92 -2.05
C LEU A 570 1.46 -6.13 -2.97
N VAL A 571 2.41 -7.02 -2.69
CA VAL A 571 2.57 -8.29 -3.41
C VAL A 571 2.54 -9.46 -2.43
N LEU A 572 1.65 -10.41 -2.65
CA LEU A 572 1.51 -11.65 -1.86
C LEU A 572 2.47 -12.71 -2.43
N LEU A 573 3.63 -12.90 -1.80
CA LEU A 573 4.71 -13.76 -2.32
C LEU A 573 4.38 -15.25 -2.28
N ASN A 574 3.50 -15.68 -1.36
CA ASN A 574 3.03 -17.07 -1.28
C ASN A 574 1.69 -17.30 -2.00
N ASN A 575 1.18 -16.30 -2.72
CA ASN A 575 -0.15 -16.33 -3.34
C ASN A 575 -1.29 -16.64 -2.34
N ASP A 576 -1.07 -16.37 -1.08
CA ASP A 576 -2.02 -16.66 0.00
C ASP A 576 -2.92 -15.44 0.28
N PHE A 577 -4.13 -15.48 -0.29
CA PHE A 577 -5.14 -14.45 -0.05
C PHE A 577 -5.63 -14.41 1.41
N ALA A 578 -5.51 -15.52 2.17
CA ALA A 578 -5.86 -15.57 3.59
C ALA A 578 -4.93 -14.71 4.48
N ALA A 579 -3.81 -14.22 3.95
CA ALA A 579 -3.00 -13.23 4.65
C ALA A 579 -3.66 -11.83 4.75
N MET A 580 -4.66 -11.52 3.89
CA MET A 580 -5.30 -10.20 3.79
C MET A 580 -5.92 -9.68 5.09
N PRO A 581 -6.68 -10.47 5.87
CA PRO A 581 -7.14 -10.05 7.20
C PRO A 581 -6.02 -9.54 8.10
N GLY A 582 -4.89 -10.23 8.09
CA GLY A 582 -3.71 -9.87 8.87
C GLY A 582 -3.04 -8.57 8.40
N ILE A 583 -3.09 -8.29 7.10
CA ILE A 583 -2.54 -7.06 6.50
C ILE A 583 -3.42 -5.86 6.88
N VAL A 584 -4.75 -5.98 6.74
CA VAL A 584 -5.71 -4.93 7.13
C VAL A 584 -5.61 -4.65 8.63
N ALA A 585 -5.53 -5.69 9.46
CA ALA A 585 -5.35 -5.54 10.90
C ALA A 585 -4.07 -4.78 11.25
N GLU A 586 -2.96 -5.06 10.55
CA GLU A 586 -1.70 -4.37 10.75
C GLU A 586 -1.79 -2.88 10.35
N GLY A 587 -2.42 -2.55 9.23
CA GLY A 587 -2.68 -1.18 8.83
C GLY A 587 -3.51 -0.41 9.87
N ARG A 588 -4.57 -1.01 10.39
CA ARG A 588 -5.40 -0.43 11.46
C ARG A 588 -4.61 -0.19 12.74
N ARG A 589 -3.76 -1.15 13.13
CA ARG A 589 -2.86 -0.99 14.26
C ARG A 589 -1.98 0.26 14.13
N VAL A 590 -1.38 0.44 12.96
CA VAL A 590 -0.50 1.59 12.68
C VAL A 590 -1.26 2.90 12.81
N ILE A 591 -2.40 3.05 12.13
CA ILE A 591 -3.16 4.31 12.14
C ILE A 591 -3.69 4.62 13.53
N ASN A 592 -4.31 3.65 14.21
CA ASN A 592 -4.86 3.86 15.54
C ASN A 592 -3.79 4.29 16.55
N ASN A 593 -2.61 3.68 16.47
CA ASN A 593 -1.51 4.03 17.37
C ASN A 593 -0.90 5.39 17.04
N ILE A 594 -0.76 5.73 15.75
CA ILE A 594 -0.32 7.05 15.33
C ILE A 594 -1.34 8.13 15.75
N GLN A 595 -2.65 7.88 15.64
CA GLN A 595 -3.68 8.81 16.12
C GLN A 595 -3.58 9.06 17.64
N ARG A 596 -3.32 8.01 18.43
CA ARG A 596 -3.12 8.13 19.87
C ARG A 596 -1.90 8.99 20.19
N ALA A 597 -0.76 8.67 19.57
CA ALA A 597 0.46 9.42 19.76
C ALA A 597 0.31 10.88 19.31
N ALA A 598 -0.28 11.12 18.14
CA ALA A 598 -0.55 12.46 17.62
C ALA A 598 -1.41 13.29 18.58
N THR A 599 -2.37 12.65 19.26
CA THR A 599 -3.18 13.34 20.28
C THR A 599 -2.31 13.88 21.42
N LEU A 600 -1.37 13.05 21.93
CA LEU A 600 -0.46 13.47 23.00
C LEU A 600 0.45 14.64 22.57
N PHE A 601 1.02 14.57 21.38
CA PHE A 601 1.87 15.65 20.83
C PHE A 601 1.08 16.95 20.62
N LEU A 602 -0.12 16.87 20.06
CA LEU A 602 -0.91 18.06 19.74
C LEU A 602 -1.40 18.81 20.99
N VAL A 603 -1.59 18.14 22.13
CA VAL A 603 -1.93 18.83 23.40
C VAL A 603 -0.88 19.87 23.74
N LYS A 604 0.40 19.52 23.67
CA LYS A 604 1.52 20.44 23.93
C LYS A 604 1.54 21.57 22.90
N ASN A 605 1.40 21.26 21.62
CA ASN A 605 1.49 22.26 20.56
C ASN A 605 0.34 23.27 20.63
N ILE A 606 -0.89 22.79 20.88
CA ILE A 606 -2.07 23.67 21.07
C ILE A 606 -1.84 24.58 22.28
N PHE A 607 -1.42 24.00 23.41
CA PHE A 607 -1.12 24.77 24.61
C PHE A 607 -0.08 25.87 24.35
N SER A 608 1.10 25.52 23.79
CA SER A 608 2.17 26.46 23.55
C SER A 608 1.78 27.57 22.55
N LEU A 609 1.07 27.20 21.46
CA LEU A 609 0.61 28.16 20.48
C LEU A 609 -0.35 29.18 21.11
N PHE A 610 -1.39 28.73 21.80
CA PHE A 610 -2.37 29.59 22.41
C PHE A 610 -1.77 30.46 23.53
N LEU A 611 -0.93 29.85 24.38
CA LEU A 611 -0.26 30.60 25.43
C LEU A 611 0.67 31.69 24.88
N SER A 612 1.49 31.34 23.85
CA SER A 612 2.38 32.29 23.19
C SER A 612 1.59 33.47 22.61
N VAL A 613 0.48 33.16 21.88
CA VAL A 613 -0.36 34.21 21.31
C VAL A 613 -0.98 35.09 22.41
N ILE A 614 -1.46 34.52 23.51
CA ILE A 614 -2.02 35.29 24.63
C ILE A 614 -0.93 36.13 25.28
N SER A 615 0.28 35.60 25.50
CA SER A 615 1.41 36.36 26.04
C SER A 615 1.77 37.60 25.21
N LEU A 616 1.48 37.62 23.89
CA LEU A 616 1.69 38.83 23.06
C LEU A 616 0.76 40.00 23.42
N PHE A 617 -0.36 39.73 24.08
CA PHE A 617 -1.37 40.72 24.46
C PHE A 617 -1.42 40.98 25.96
N THR A 618 -0.55 40.36 26.74
CA THR A 618 -0.48 40.50 28.19
C THR A 618 0.89 40.99 28.61
N ASP A 619 0.97 41.71 29.72
CA ASP A 619 2.26 42.14 30.31
C ASP A 619 2.87 41.04 31.20
N TRP A 620 2.59 39.79 30.90
CA TRP A 620 3.08 38.62 31.63
C TRP A 620 4.18 37.90 30.89
N PRO A 621 5.30 37.55 31.57
CA PRO A 621 6.35 36.76 30.95
C PRO A 621 5.86 35.34 30.65
N TYR A 622 6.49 34.68 29.69
CA TYR A 622 6.20 33.26 29.43
C TYR A 622 6.62 32.41 30.66
N PRO A 623 5.71 31.64 31.27
CA PRO A 623 5.89 31.14 32.64
C PRO A 623 6.75 29.85 32.75
N LEU A 624 7.24 29.30 31.65
CA LEU A 624 7.93 28.00 31.62
C LEU A 624 9.31 28.11 31.01
N GLN A 625 10.23 27.31 31.49
CA GLN A 625 11.56 27.13 30.90
C GLN A 625 11.61 25.93 29.94
N PRO A 626 12.56 25.90 28.98
CA PRO A 626 12.70 24.80 28.01
C PRO A 626 12.87 23.44 28.68
N MET A 627 13.61 23.36 29.81
CA MET A 627 13.82 22.10 30.51
C MET A 627 12.54 21.53 31.12
N HIS A 628 11.63 22.35 31.65
CA HIS A 628 10.35 21.90 32.19
C HIS A 628 9.52 21.23 31.10
N LEU A 629 9.43 21.86 29.91
CA LEU A 629 8.72 21.33 28.77
C LEU A 629 9.35 20.02 28.26
N THR A 630 10.69 19.94 28.27
CA THR A 630 11.42 18.75 27.81
C THR A 630 11.11 17.55 28.70
N VAL A 631 11.20 17.71 30.04
CA VAL A 631 10.95 16.61 30.99
C VAL A 631 9.49 16.16 30.96
N ILE A 632 8.54 17.11 30.99
CA ILE A 632 7.12 16.79 30.93
C ILE A 632 6.78 16.12 29.60
N SER A 633 7.30 16.62 28.50
CA SER A 633 7.08 16.01 27.16
C SER A 633 7.69 14.61 27.08
N ALA A 634 8.85 14.37 27.65
CA ALA A 634 9.46 13.03 27.65
C ALA A 634 8.57 12.03 28.38
N LEU A 635 8.07 12.39 29.59
CA LEU A 635 7.34 11.47 30.47
C LEU A 635 5.83 11.36 30.12
N THR A 636 5.20 12.41 29.58
CA THR A 636 3.77 12.37 29.30
C THR A 636 3.45 12.15 27.82
N ILE A 637 4.42 12.36 26.90
CA ILE A 637 4.22 12.27 25.45
C ILE A 637 5.19 11.27 24.82
N GLY A 638 6.49 11.51 24.85
CA GLY A 638 7.50 10.78 24.06
C GLY A 638 7.57 9.30 24.42
N ILE A 639 7.93 9.00 25.66
CA ILE A 639 8.08 7.63 26.16
C ILE A 639 6.76 6.84 26.06
N PRO A 640 5.61 7.37 26.55
CA PRO A 640 4.32 6.68 26.40
C PRO A 640 3.93 6.43 24.93
N SER A 641 4.15 7.41 24.05
CA SER A 641 3.83 7.26 22.61
C SER A 641 4.61 6.14 21.98
N PHE A 642 5.89 5.98 22.33
CA PHE A 642 6.72 4.89 21.82
C PHE A 642 6.16 3.52 22.22
N PHE A 643 5.81 3.33 23.48
CA PHE A 643 5.23 2.06 23.96
C PHE A 643 3.85 1.80 23.36
N LEU A 644 2.99 2.81 23.28
CA LEU A 644 1.65 2.69 22.70
C LEU A 644 1.69 2.42 21.20
N ALA A 645 2.73 2.86 20.49
CA ALA A 645 2.91 2.57 19.06
C ALA A 645 3.16 1.08 18.77
N MET A 646 3.65 0.33 19.75
CA MET A 646 3.92 -1.12 19.62
C MET A 646 2.71 -1.99 19.96
N GLU A 647 1.66 -1.42 20.55
CA GLU A 647 0.51 -2.17 21.05
C GLU A 647 -0.42 -2.65 19.93
N PRO A 648 -0.99 -3.87 20.02
CA PRO A 648 -2.04 -4.32 19.10
C PRO A 648 -3.33 -3.51 19.32
N ASN A 649 -3.80 -2.86 18.24
CA ASN A 649 -5.08 -2.13 18.21
C ASN A 649 -5.67 -2.21 16.81
N TYR A 650 -6.63 -3.09 16.64
CA TYR A 650 -7.21 -3.46 15.36
C TYR A 650 -8.60 -2.85 15.10
N ASP A 651 -9.02 -1.89 15.94
CA ASP A 651 -10.31 -1.21 15.79
C ASP A 651 -10.45 -0.57 14.41
N ARG A 652 -11.69 -0.56 13.88
CA ARG A 652 -11.96 0.05 12.58
C ARG A 652 -11.63 1.54 12.59
N VAL A 653 -10.85 1.97 11.60
CA VAL A 653 -10.50 3.38 11.41
C VAL A 653 -11.65 4.10 10.71
N THR A 654 -12.22 5.11 11.36
CA THR A 654 -13.34 5.88 10.82
C THR A 654 -13.06 7.38 10.85
N GLY A 655 -13.54 8.10 9.83
CA GLY A 655 -13.43 9.56 9.73
C GLY A 655 -12.01 10.08 9.42
N HIS A 656 -11.87 11.40 9.37
CA HIS A 656 -10.61 12.06 9.03
C HIS A 656 -9.61 12.03 10.18
N PHE A 657 -8.33 11.73 9.86
CA PHE A 657 -7.25 11.62 10.82
C PHE A 657 -7.11 12.87 11.70
N LEU A 658 -6.89 14.03 11.08
CA LEU A 658 -6.61 15.27 11.81
C LEU A 658 -7.79 15.73 12.69
N ARG A 659 -9.02 15.58 12.19
CA ARG A 659 -10.22 15.93 12.96
C ARG A 659 -10.35 15.06 14.21
N GLY A 660 -10.08 13.77 14.10
CA GLY A 660 -10.12 12.82 15.23
C GLY A 660 -9.07 13.14 16.30
N VAL A 661 -7.87 13.52 15.86
CA VAL A 661 -6.75 13.87 16.74
C VAL A 661 -7.02 15.21 17.44
N LEU A 662 -7.39 16.25 16.70
CA LEU A 662 -7.69 17.58 17.24
C LEU A 662 -8.82 17.52 18.26
N ARG A 663 -9.89 16.80 17.97
CA ARG A 663 -11.02 16.64 18.91
C ARG A 663 -10.60 16.13 20.29
N ARG A 664 -9.61 15.22 20.33
CA ARG A 664 -9.10 14.64 21.58
C ARG A 664 -8.03 15.54 22.23
N ALA A 665 -7.27 16.29 21.46
CA ALA A 665 -6.17 17.11 21.95
C ALA A 665 -6.61 18.50 22.45
N PHE A 666 -7.59 19.13 21.81
CA PHE A 666 -8.06 20.48 22.17
C PHE A 666 -8.45 20.66 23.64
N PRO A 667 -9.26 19.75 24.24
CA PRO A 667 -9.64 19.89 25.65
C PRO A 667 -8.43 19.94 26.58
N GLY A 668 -7.42 19.09 26.34
CA GLY A 668 -6.18 19.08 27.11
C GLY A 668 -5.36 20.36 26.96
N GLY A 669 -5.17 20.80 25.71
CA GLY A 669 -4.45 22.03 25.39
C GLY A 669 -5.08 23.26 26.03
N LEU A 670 -6.40 23.43 25.87
CA LEU A 670 -7.15 24.55 26.46
C LEU A 670 -7.18 24.50 27.99
N THR A 671 -7.26 23.32 28.60
CA THR A 671 -7.16 23.16 30.06
C THR A 671 -5.82 23.68 30.58
N ASN A 672 -4.72 23.33 29.88
CA ASN A 672 -3.39 23.84 30.22
C ASN A 672 -3.32 25.36 30.09
N VAL A 673 -3.85 25.96 29.00
CA VAL A 673 -3.89 27.40 28.80
C VAL A 673 -4.65 28.09 29.96
N PHE A 674 -5.86 27.62 30.23
CA PHE A 674 -6.70 28.18 31.31
C PHE A 674 -6.00 28.10 32.66
N ALA A 675 -5.45 26.95 33.03
CA ALA A 675 -4.81 26.73 34.32
C ALA A 675 -3.54 27.60 34.49
N VAL A 676 -2.74 27.75 33.42
CA VAL A 676 -1.54 28.59 33.41
C VAL A 676 -1.93 30.07 33.52
N LEU A 677 -2.97 30.53 32.85
CA LEU A 677 -3.45 31.92 32.96
C LEU A 677 -3.95 32.19 34.38
N VAL A 678 -4.63 31.25 35.01
CA VAL A 678 -5.02 31.37 36.44
C VAL A 678 -3.77 31.48 37.31
N CYS A 679 -2.74 30.65 37.11
CA CYS A 679 -1.48 30.75 37.85
C CYS A 679 -0.82 32.10 37.68
N GLN A 680 -0.75 32.65 36.46
CA GLN A 680 -0.17 33.98 36.21
C GLN A 680 -0.99 35.09 36.86
N ALA A 681 -2.32 35.02 36.83
CA ALA A 681 -3.18 35.98 37.51
C ALA A 681 -2.92 35.99 39.04
N PHE A 682 -2.78 34.81 39.65
CA PHE A 682 -2.43 34.68 41.08
C PHE A 682 -1.03 35.25 41.38
N MET A 683 -0.05 35.03 40.46
CA MET A 683 1.30 35.61 40.59
C MET A 683 1.23 37.11 40.72
N VAL A 684 0.47 37.79 39.87
CA VAL A 684 0.34 39.25 39.86
C VAL A 684 -0.43 39.76 41.07
N VAL A 685 -1.55 39.10 41.44
CA VAL A 685 -2.42 39.58 42.56
C VAL A 685 -1.76 39.40 43.92
N PHE A 686 -0.98 38.31 44.11
CA PHE A 686 -0.38 37.96 45.41
C PHE A 686 1.14 38.16 45.46
N ASP A 687 1.72 38.83 44.46
CA ASP A 687 3.16 39.08 44.31
C ASP A 687 4.03 37.86 44.58
N LEU A 688 3.66 36.75 43.94
CA LEU A 688 4.35 35.45 44.15
C LEU A 688 5.62 35.36 43.29
N PRO A 689 6.67 34.65 43.76
CA PRO A 689 7.91 34.49 42.98
C PRO A 689 7.68 33.74 41.65
N ALA A 690 8.17 34.28 40.54
CA ALA A 690 7.99 33.73 39.20
C ALA A 690 8.51 32.26 39.09
N ALA A 691 9.65 31.96 39.73
CA ALA A 691 10.22 30.62 39.75
C ALA A 691 9.31 29.58 40.45
N SER A 692 8.58 30.01 41.51
CA SER A 692 7.63 29.11 42.18
C SER A 692 6.38 28.89 41.36
N ILE A 693 5.92 29.93 40.60
CA ILE A 693 4.80 29.78 39.67
C ILE A 693 5.17 28.91 38.48
N ALA A 694 6.38 28.98 37.95
CA ALA A 694 6.86 28.07 36.91
C ALA A 694 6.77 26.61 37.36
N THR A 695 7.12 26.31 38.64
CA THR A 695 6.95 24.96 39.18
C THR A 695 5.49 24.54 39.28
N VAL A 696 4.58 25.45 39.69
CA VAL A 696 3.13 25.17 39.73
C VAL A 696 2.59 24.89 38.32
N CYS A 697 2.97 25.73 37.35
CA CYS A 697 2.58 25.52 35.93
C CYS A 697 3.09 24.19 35.41
N ALA A 698 4.35 23.81 35.64
CA ALA A 698 4.93 22.53 35.27
C ALA A 698 4.16 21.35 35.90
N GLY A 699 3.80 21.44 37.16
CA GLY A 699 2.99 20.44 37.85
C GLY A 699 1.61 20.24 37.22
N ILE A 700 0.93 21.32 36.87
CA ILE A 700 -0.37 21.26 36.21
C ILE A 700 -0.26 20.65 34.82
N LEU A 701 0.74 21.05 34.01
CA LEU A 701 0.99 20.46 32.70
C LEU A 701 1.23 18.95 32.80
N ALA A 702 1.99 18.53 33.82
CA ALA A 702 2.24 17.10 34.07
C ALA A 702 0.93 16.35 34.38
N VAL A 703 0.07 16.90 35.22
CA VAL A 703 -1.23 16.29 35.58
C VAL A 703 -2.18 16.24 34.38
N VAL A 704 -2.32 17.33 33.62
CA VAL A 704 -3.14 17.32 32.40
C VAL A 704 -2.57 16.33 31.39
N GLY A 705 -1.24 16.28 31.22
CA GLY A 705 -0.58 15.29 30.36
C GLY A 705 -0.92 13.85 30.78
N MET A 706 -0.88 13.54 32.08
CA MET A 706 -1.28 12.24 32.62
C MET A 706 -2.77 11.95 32.44
N MET A 707 -3.65 12.94 32.50
CA MET A 707 -5.09 12.80 32.24
C MET A 707 -5.37 12.49 30.76
N VAL A 708 -4.69 13.18 29.84
CA VAL A 708 -4.81 12.90 28.41
C VAL A 708 -4.24 11.51 28.10
N LEU A 709 -3.09 11.16 28.68
CA LEU A 709 -2.52 9.82 28.57
C LEU A 709 -3.50 8.76 29.09
N PHE A 710 -4.18 9.01 30.22
CA PHE A 710 -5.24 8.14 30.74
C PHE A 710 -6.38 7.95 29.73
N GLN A 711 -6.84 9.02 29.08
CA GLN A 711 -7.89 8.91 28.06
C GLN A 711 -7.43 8.11 26.82
N VAL A 712 -6.21 8.36 26.37
CA VAL A 712 -5.62 7.67 25.22
C VAL A 712 -5.39 6.17 25.52
N CYS A 713 -5.13 5.82 26.77
CA CYS A 713 -4.98 4.45 27.22
C CYS A 713 -6.29 3.64 27.38
N LYS A 714 -7.46 4.29 27.25
CA LYS A 714 -8.75 3.57 27.28
C LYS A 714 -8.99 2.74 26.02
N PRO A 715 -9.55 1.51 26.12
CA PRO A 715 -9.80 0.72 27.35
C PRO A 715 -8.49 0.21 27.99
N PHE A 716 -8.44 0.19 29.33
CA PHE A 716 -7.23 -0.14 30.08
C PHE A 716 -6.90 -1.64 30.08
N GLY A 717 -5.99 -2.07 29.20
CA GLY A 717 -5.30 -3.36 29.29
C GLY A 717 -4.21 -3.37 30.36
N ALA A 718 -3.69 -4.55 30.70
CA ALA A 718 -2.59 -4.68 31.70
C ALA A 718 -1.35 -3.85 31.29
N PHE A 719 -0.95 -3.92 30.04
CA PHE A 719 0.20 -3.17 29.50
C PHE A 719 0.02 -1.65 29.66
N ARG A 720 -1.16 -1.12 29.30
CA ARG A 720 -1.46 0.32 29.41
C ARG A 720 -1.46 0.81 30.86
N ARG A 721 -1.93 -0.03 31.80
CA ARG A 721 -1.86 0.26 33.23
C ARG A 721 -0.42 0.38 33.73
N ILE A 722 0.46 -0.51 33.26
CA ILE A 722 1.89 -0.48 33.60
C ILE A 722 2.54 0.78 33.03
N VAL A 723 2.31 1.10 31.74
CA VAL A 723 2.88 2.30 31.11
C VAL A 723 2.42 3.56 31.83
N TRP A 724 1.12 3.70 32.07
CA TRP A 724 0.56 4.85 32.77
C TRP A 724 1.09 4.98 34.20
N GLY A 725 1.10 3.89 34.95
CA GLY A 725 1.60 3.84 36.32
C GLY A 725 3.10 4.15 36.42
N ALA A 726 3.93 3.59 35.52
CA ALA A 726 5.34 3.87 35.46
C ALA A 726 5.62 5.36 35.20
N MET A 727 4.90 5.98 34.26
CA MET A 727 5.04 7.42 33.96
C MET A 727 4.63 8.27 35.15
N LEU A 728 3.58 7.89 35.86
CA LEU A 728 3.17 8.58 37.10
C LEU A 728 4.26 8.52 38.18
N VAL A 729 4.84 7.33 38.41
CA VAL A 729 5.95 7.17 39.37
C VAL A 729 7.15 8.00 38.94
N CYS A 730 7.54 7.96 37.66
CA CYS A 730 8.65 8.78 37.15
C CYS A 730 8.41 10.27 37.37
N LEU A 731 7.20 10.77 37.12
CA LEU A 731 6.85 12.17 37.38
C LEU A 731 6.96 12.52 38.87
N VAL A 732 6.44 11.68 39.77
CA VAL A 732 6.57 11.88 41.23
C VAL A 732 8.05 11.94 41.61
N VAL A 733 8.88 11.02 41.12
CA VAL A 733 10.33 11.01 41.41
C VAL A 733 10.99 12.29 40.90
N VAL A 734 10.66 12.78 39.68
CA VAL A 734 11.19 14.03 39.15
C VAL A 734 10.84 15.21 40.05
N PHE A 735 9.58 15.35 40.43
CA PHE A 735 9.15 16.47 41.25
C PHE A 735 9.63 16.42 42.71
N THR A 736 9.87 15.20 43.27
CA THR A 736 10.27 15.06 44.70
C THR A 736 11.78 14.88 44.89
N CYS A 737 12.45 14.12 44.01
CA CYS A 737 13.85 13.75 44.22
C CYS A 737 14.81 14.53 43.30
N LEU A 738 14.35 14.91 42.09
CA LEU A 738 15.14 15.55 41.06
C LEU A 738 14.74 17.03 40.83
N GLY A 739 13.91 17.59 41.74
CA GLY A 739 13.37 18.95 41.62
C GLY A 739 14.46 20.02 41.48
N GLU A 740 15.54 19.91 42.28
CA GLU A 740 16.65 20.85 42.21
C GLU A 740 17.39 20.79 40.84
N LEU A 741 17.54 19.60 40.26
CA LEU A 741 18.18 19.41 38.97
C LEU A 741 17.40 20.10 37.85
N PHE A 742 16.08 20.07 37.93
CA PHE A 742 15.19 20.66 36.91
C PHE A 742 14.66 22.06 37.34
N GLU A 743 15.29 22.72 38.30
CA GLU A 743 14.89 24.04 38.82
C GLU A 743 13.43 24.14 39.28
N LEU A 744 12.84 22.96 39.62
CA LEU A 744 11.52 22.89 40.25
C LEU A 744 11.66 23.21 41.74
N ARG A 745 11.63 24.51 42.06
CA ARG A 745 11.88 24.97 43.42
C ARG A 745 10.70 24.72 44.32
N SER A 746 10.98 24.32 45.57
CA SER A 746 9.95 24.23 46.60
C SER A 746 9.34 25.61 46.85
N GLY A 747 8.05 25.73 46.74
CA GLY A 747 7.34 26.99 46.87
C GLY A 747 7.13 27.40 48.31
N THR A 748 6.70 28.60 48.50
CA THR A 748 6.13 29.10 49.79
C THR A 748 4.88 28.29 50.12
N VAL A 749 4.42 28.36 51.37
CA VAL A 749 3.15 27.75 51.79
C VAL A 749 1.99 28.17 50.87
N GLN A 750 1.98 29.42 50.46
CA GLN A 750 0.98 29.98 49.54
C GLN A 750 1.01 29.33 48.15
N THR A 751 2.20 29.17 47.54
CA THR A 751 2.35 28.53 46.24
C THR A 751 2.06 27.05 46.31
N ASN A 752 2.39 26.35 47.39
CA ASN A 752 2.05 24.94 47.57
C ASN A 752 0.53 24.71 47.76
N LEU A 753 -0.18 25.63 48.44
CA LEU A 753 -1.64 25.63 48.56
C LEU A 753 -2.30 25.90 47.22
N LEU A 754 -1.78 26.88 46.44
CA LEU A 754 -2.24 27.15 45.09
C LEU A 754 -2.08 25.93 44.20
N MET A 755 -0.90 25.30 44.23
CA MET A 755 -0.63 24.06 43.46
C MET A 755 -1.63 22.98 43.85
N LEU A 756 -1.85 22.69 45.14
CA LEU A 756 -2.80 21.66 45.58
C LEU A 756 -4.23 22.00 45.11
N THR A 757 -4.66 23.24 45.27
CA THR A 757 -6.00 23.67 44.83
C THR A 757 -6.19 23.49 43.32
N LEU A 758 -5.24 23.96 42.51
CA LEU A 758 -5.33 23.85 41.07
C LEU A 758 -5.24 22.38 40.60
N LEU A 759 -4.39 21.54 41.24
CA LEU A 759 -4.34 20.12 40.92
C LEU A 759 -5.68 19.41 41.18
N LEU A 760 -6.38 19.76 42.28
CA LEU A 760 -7.70 19.22 42.56
C LEU A 760 -8.80 19.77 41.64
N MET A 761 -8.69 21.01 41.17
CA MET A 761 -9.66 21.59 40.23
C MET A 761 -9.45 21.18 38.78
N THR A 762 -8.22 20.86 38.37
CA THR A 762 -7.84 20.55 36.99
C THR A 762 -8.71 19.44 36.38
N PRO A 763 -9.03 18.31 37.03
CA PRO A 763 -9.92 17.30 36.46
C PRO A 763 -11.30 17.84 36.12
N THR A 764 -11.88 18.66 37.01
CA THR A 764 -13.21 19.26 36.81
C THR A 764 -13.21 20.21 35.61
N VAL A 765 -12.19 21.07 35.51
CA VAL A 765 -12.01 21.98 34.37
C VAL A 765 -11.84 21.21 33.06
N PHE A 766 -11.01 20.20 33.07
CA PHE A 766 -10.75 19.36 31.92
C PHE A 766 -12.05 18.69 31.38
N PHE A 767 -12.83 18.07 32.26
CA PHE A 767 -14.09 17.45 31.84
C PHE A 767 -15.17 18.48 31.46
N ALA A 768 -15.17 19.65 32.06
CA ALA A 768 -16.08 20.75 31.65
C ALA A 768 -15.74 21.23 30.24
N ILE A 769 -14.47 21.49 29.94
CA ILE A 769 -14.02 21.89 28.59
C ILE A 769 -14.32 20.81 27.58
N GLN A 770 -14.07 19.52 27.91
CA GLN A 770 -14.40 18.41 27.03
C GLN A 770 -15.89 18.34 26.71
N ARG A 771 -16.78 18.50 27.71
CA ARG A 771 -18.23 18.54 27.48
C ARG A 771 -18.68 19.72 26.62
N LEU A 772 -18.10 20.89 26.84
CA LEU A 772 -18.38 22.08 26.01
C LEU A 772 -17.97 21.84 24.55
N PHE A 773 -16.83 21.22 24.35
CA PHE A 773 -16.34 20.91 23.00
C PHE A 773 -17.23 19.86 22.27
N ASP A 774 -17.62 18.80 22.99
CA ASP A 774 -18.54 17.78 22.46
C ASP A 774 -19.93 18.36 22.16
N TRP A 775 -20.41 19.31 22.97
CA TRP A 775 -21.67 20.02 22.75
C TRP A 775 -21.61 20.95 21.53
N GLY A 776 -20.53 21.72 21.41
CA GLY A 776 -20.26 22.57 20.25
C GLY A 776 -20.21 21.77 18.94
N GLU A 777 -19.55 20.60 18.94
CA GLU A 777 -19.51 19.70 17.77
C GLU A 777 -20.91 19.18 17.41
N LYS A 778 -21.74 18.83 18.40
CA LYS A 778 -23.11 18.37 18.14
C LYS A 778 -23.96 19.48 17.49
N ILE A 779 -23.80 20.73 17.94
CA ILE A 779 -24.50 21.88 17.33
C ILE A 779 -24.00 22.10 15.90
N PHE A 780 -22.67 22.14 15.71
CA PHE A 780 -22.07 22.32 14.38
C PHE A 780 -22.58 21.28 13.38
N ARG A 781 -22.60 19.99 13.78
CA ARG A 781 -23.17 18.92 12.96
C ARG A 781 -24.66 19.09 12.66
N ARG A 782 -25.45 19.67 13.59
CA ARG A 782 -26.88 19.93 13.36
C ARG A 782 -27.12 21.07 12.39
N VAL A 783 -26.34 22.13 12.48
CA VAL A 783 -26.44 23.32 11.62
C VAL A 783 -26.02 22.97 10.18
N PHE A 784 -24.84 22.37 10.00
CA PHE A 784 -24.31 22.06 8.66
C PHE A 784 -24.92 20.82 7.98
N ARG A 785 -25.58 19.90 8.70
CA ARG A 785 -26.38 18.83 8.07
C ARG A 785 -27.68 19.32 7.43
N ARG A 786 -28.12 20.54 7.77
CA ARG A 786 -29.31 21.14 7.14
C ARG A 786 -29.03 21.79 5.78
N GLU A 787 -27.76 21.99 5.41
CA GLU A 787 -27.39 22.58 4.11
C GLU A 787 -27.06 21.50 3.04
N THR A 788 -26.99 20.22 3.40
CA THR A 788 -26.67 19.09 2.48
C THR A 788 -27.82 18.07 2.39
N ALA A 789 -29.01 18.38 2.88
CA ALA A 789 -30.28 17.71 2.64
C ALA A 789 -31.19 18.66 1.84
#